data_51375257316519b01ec8f083430e8d1e
#
_entry.id   51375257316519b01ec8f083430e8d1e
#
_cell.length_a   1.000
_cell.length_b   1.000
_cell.length_c   1.000
_cell.angle_alpha   90.00
_cell.angle_beta   90.00
_cell.angle_gamma   90.00
#
_symmetry.space_group_name_H-M   'P 1'
#
loop_
_entity.id
_entity.type
_entity.pdbx_description
1 polymer ?
#
loop_
_entity_poly.entity_id
_entity_poly.type
_entity_poly.pdbx_seq_one_letter_code
_entity_poly.pdbx_strand_id
1 'polypeptide(L)'
;MANVRLRWWLLASAALFMLLAQPAAAQAPGQAPDQATSPAPGAGEQAAAADGLDPQSFFLEADSVQQNDTDKTVTAEGNVEVRYRGRTLRAQSLIYNTTSGEVTASGNVVVINPDGTAEFSKEIVLDKDLSAGVALGFSARLQNNVKLAADSVVRKTTDLTELNRAIYTPCDICAKDGDPKKPTWSIRAERVIQDKAHHVVYYQHAVISVLGTPVLYTPIFWHPDADAKARSGFLAPQIEGSHKRGFSYEQPYVFVLSPSQDLVVSPIISTKVNPFLNLDWRKRFSTGQIDARLGYTYSRAFNNSGDTIAGSALTSRSYVLAKGAFQIDNKWNWGFGAERVSDDLLFDRYDIQGVYDRRGLYETDSRRLLSQVYAVREDQTSYLSISALNFEGLRLGDINSAMPFVAPLIEARYEPSGAILGGRLRLTGSAVVLTRNRDPNDPTLPGTDSRRATGQIEWRGAYTVGPGLRLEPFGSGRFDVYQIQNPLSSPKAQTVSRGIGAVGADLSLPLYRRSGDTTVILEPLVEGVYSPQANANPDIPNQDSADFVFDETNLFDPNRAPGFDLYDSGARLSVGGRATVNWGDGQQVRAFIGRSFRSTRDQTVPIRSGYTSRSSDWIMAATASPMKGLELYERTQLDGDTFALRRQEVGFNVVTGFARGYFRYLHDFTDPSGSRENLEAAGDIFVTKHFGVVLYGQRDLQNGVWARRDIGLLYEDECTRLEVVYHHEAAFARLGGPSNSVQVRLTLATLGEQGYRSVNGR
;
A
#
# COMPACT_ATOMS: atom_id res chain seq x y z
N MET A 1 -31.91 -3.02 32.29
CA MET A 1 -33.07 -2.71 31.39
C MET A 1 -32.69 -1.82 30.21
N ALA A 2 -31.41 -1.58 29.94
CA ALA A 2 -30.95 -0.74 28.81
C ALA A 2 -30.51 -1.52 27.55
N ASN A 3 -30.51 -2.85 27.62
CA ASN A 3 -29.98 -3.70 26.52
C ASN A 3 -31.02 -4.21 25.52
N VAL A 4 -32.30 -3.88 25.70
CA VAL A 4 -33.37 -4.41 24.82
C VAL A 4 -33.71 -3.47 23.65
N ARG A 5 -33.39 -2.18 23.73
CA ARG A 5 -33.73 -1.22 22.66
C ARG A 5 -32.79 -1.17 21.47
N LEU A 6 -31.55 -1.71 21.61
CA LEU A 6 -30.57 -1.75 20.49
C LEU A 6 -30.78 -2.96 19.55
N ARG A 7 -31.42 -4.02 20.05
CA ARG A 7 -31.67 -5.25 19.27
C ARG A 7 -32.67 -5.10 18.12
N TRP A 8 -33.58 -4.14 18.17
CA TRP A 8 -34.62 -3.96 17.14
C TRP A 8 -34.17 -3.14 15.94
N TRP A 9 -33.09 -2.35 16.07
CA TRP A 9 -32.55 -1.55 14.96
C TRP A 9 -31.69 -2.34 14.00
N LEU A 10 -31.06 -3.40 14.45
CA LEU A 10 -30.16 -4.23 13.62
C LEU A 10 -30.91 -5.23 12.73
N LEU A 11 -32.10 -5.66 13.15
CA LEU A 11 -32.96 -6.52 12.31
C LEU A 11 -33.75 -5.75 11.23
N ALA A 12 -33.93 -4.44 11.43
CA ALA A 12 -34.57 -3.59 10.43
C ALA A 12 -33.69 -3.21 9.24
N SER A 13 -32.36 -3.28 9.40
CA SER A 13 -31.42 -2.91 8.31
C SER A 13 -31.38 -3.94 7.17
N ALA A 14 -31.64 -5.20 7.43
CA ALA A 14 -31.68 -6.22 6.37
C ALA A 14 -32.92 -6.12 5.47
N ALA A 15 -34.02 -5.56 5.97
CA ALA A 15 -35.27 -5.37 5.21
C ALA A 15 -35.30 -4.06 4.39
N LEU A 16 -34.47 -3.07 4.75
CA LEU A 16 -34.48 -1.75 4.09
C LEU A 16 -33.71 -1.73 2.75
N PHE A 17 -32.90 -2.75 2.47
CA PHE A 17 -32.15 -2.84 1.20
C PHE A 17 -33.00 -3.24 -0.01
N MET A 18 -34.24 -3.71 0.16
CA MET A 18 -35.09 -4.14 -0.95
C MET A 18 -36.00 -3.04 -1.53
N LEU A 19 -36.00 -1.82 -1.01
CA LEU A 19 -37.04 -0.81 -1.33
C LEU A 19 -36.55 0.44 -2.07
N LEU A 20 -35.26 0.54 -2.46
CA LEU A 20 -34.71 1.76 -3.11
C LEU A 20 -34.31 1.60 -4.59
N ALA A 21 -34.92 0.70 -5.33
CA ALA A 21 -34.72 0.62 -6.78
C ALA A 21 -35.91 1.27 -7.51
N GLN A 22 -35.90 2.57 -7.74
CA GLN A 22 -36.72 3.21 -8.76
C GLN A 22 -35.89 3.52 -10.01
N PRO A 23 -36.36 3.17 -11.23
CA PRO A 23 -35.60 3.34 -12.45
C PRO A 23 -35.63 4.80 -12.95
N ALA A 24 -34.44 5.39 -13.16
CA ALA A 24 -34.29 6.62 -13.95
C ALA A 24 -34.12 6.28 -15.44
N ALA A 25 -34.81 7.02 -16.31
CA ALA A 25 -34.88 6.81 -17.73
C ALA A 25 -33.54 7.01 -18.48
N ALA A 26 -33.28 6.14 -19.42
CA ALA A 26 -32.04 6.04 -20.20
C ALA A 26 -31.92 7.06 -21.33
N GLN A 27 -30.70 7.55 -21.58
CA GLN A 27 -30.24 8.09 -22.87
C GLN A 27 -29.18 7.17 -23.49
N ALA A 28 -29.23 7.00 -24.82
CA ALA A 28 -28.54 5.98 -25.61
C ALA A 28 -27.02 6.14 -25.73
N PRO A 29 -26.25 5.05 -26.04
CA PRO A 29 -24.81 5.00 -25.93
C PRO A 29 -24.06 5.46 -27.18
N GLY A 30 -22.99 6.22 -26.96
CA GLY A 30 -21.92 6.47 -27.94
C GLY A 30 -20.84 5.40 -27.89
N GLN A 31 -20.33 5.03 -29.02
CA GLN A 31 -19.38 3.94 -29.27
C GLN A 31 -18.04 4.11 -28.54
N ALA A 32 -17.51 3.01 -28.02
CA ALA A 32 -16.19 2.91 -27.42
C ALA A 32 -15.08 2.85 -28.50
N PRO A 33 -13.92 3.46 -28.29
CA PRO A 33 -12.76 3.23 -29.11
C PRO A 33 -11.88 2.08 -28.60
N ASP A 34 -11.28 1.37 -29.56
CA ASP A 34 -10.41 0.20 -29.42
C ASP A 34 -9.21 0.38 -28.50
N GLN A 35 -8.89 -0.70 -27.77
CA GLN A 35 -7.66 -0.80 -26.98
C GLN A 35 -6.43 -0.93 -27.91
N ALA A 36 -5.55 0.05 -27.86
CA ALA A 36 -4.22 -0.02 -28.47
C ALA A 36 -3.21 -0.62 -27.47
N THR A 37 -2.59 -1.71 -27.88
CA THR A 37 -1.45 -2.37 -27.23
C THR A 37 -0.23 -1.45 -27.19
N SER A 38 0.38 -1.25 -26.00
CA SER A 38 1.64 -0.52 -25.84
C SER A 38 2.82 -1.36 -26.31
N PRO A 39 3.75 -0.81 -27.11
CA PRO A 39 5.02 -1.46 -27.41
C PRO A 39 6.08 -1.15 -26.35
N ALA A 40 7.01 -2.09 -26.15
CA ALA A 40 8.15 -2.03 -25.25
C ALA A 40 9.17 -0.93 -25.64
N PRO A 41 10.01 -0.40 -24.70
CA PRO A 41 10.95 0.65 -24.99
C PRO A 41 12.19 0.09 -25.72
N GLY A 42 12.31 0.44 -26.99
CA GLY A 42 13.52 0.28 -27.80
C GLY A 42 14.33 1.57 -27.84
N ALA A 43 15.65 1.41 -27.98
CA ALA A 43 16.71 2.39 -27.93
C ALA A 43 16.50 3.63 -28.82
N GLY A 44 17.12 4.72 -28.36
CA GLY A 44 17.05 6.07 -28.89
C GLY A 44 17.03 6.22 -30.42
N GLU A 45 15.94 6.78 -30.88
CA GLU A 45 15.84 7.44 -32.18
C GLU A 45 15.36 8.86 -31.89
N GLN A 46 16.18 9.82 -32.34
CA GLN A 46 15.84 11.24 -32.26
C GLN A 46 14.50 11.46 -32.99
N ALA A 47 13.49 11.92 -32.25
CA ALA A 47 12.21 12.29 -32.83
C ALA A 47 12.45 13.38 -33.89
N ALA A 48 12.25 13.05 -35.16
CA ALA A 48 12.14 14.00 -36.22
C ALA A 48 10.97 14.96 -35.91
N ALA A 49 11.21 16.27 -36.09
CA ALA A 49 10.19 17.28 -35.87
C ALA A 49 8.94 16.96 -36.70
N ALA A 50 7.76 16.95 -36.06
CA ALA A 50 6.49 16.60 -36.67
C ALA A 50 6.02 17.59 -37.78
N ASP A 51 6.78 18.66 -38.01
CA ASP A 51 6.51 19.71 -38.99
C ASP A 51 7.30 19.56 -40.30
N GLY A 52 8.16 18.54 -40.42
CA GLY A 52 8.95 18.27 -41.63
C GLY A 52 10.08 19.27 -41.94
N LEU A 53 10.42 20.15 -41.00
CA LEU A 53 11.50 21.12 -41.15
C LEU A 53 12.84 20.51 -40.72
N ASP A 54 13.93 20.87 -41.46
CA ASP A 54 15.27 20.44 -41.03
C ASP A 54 15.64 21.08 -39.69
N PRO A 55 15.94 20.28 -38.65
CA PRO A 55 16.25 20.79 -37.30
C PRO A 55 17.46 21.72 -37.23
N GLN A 56 18.30 21.75 -38.26
CA GLN A 56 19.48 22.64 -38.33
C GLN A 56 19.22 23.90 -39.12
N SER A 57 18.07 24.04 -39.75
CA SER A 57 17.71 25.21 -40.52
C SER A 57 17.03 26.25 -39.64
N PHE A 58 17.28 27.51 -39.93
CA PHE A 58 16.67 28.67 -39.31
C PHE A 58 15.45 29.11 -40.11
N PHE A 59 14.28 29.11 -39.49
CA PHE A 59 13.02 29.54 -40.10
C PHE A 59 12.53 30.79 -39.38
N LEU A 60 12.19 31.81 -40.15
CA LEU A 60 11.62 33.08 -39.67
C LEU A 60 10.33 33.36 -40.41
N GLU A 61 9.25 33.59 -39.67
CA GLU A 61 7.96 34.06 -40.16
C GLU A 61 7.57 35.35 -39.43
N ALA A 62 7.08 36.39 -40.14
CA ALA A 62 6.66 37.65 -39.55
C ALA A 62 5.74 38.39 -40.54
N ASP A 63 4.96 39.36 -40.03
CA ASP A 63 4.10 40.21 -40.91
C ASP A 63 4.95 41.10 -41.82
N SER A 64 6.13 41.57 -41.33
CA SER A 64 7.10 42.30 -42.15
C SER A 64 8.54 41.96 -41.77
N VAL A 65 9.42 41.88 -42.75
CA VAL A 65 10.86 41.69 -42.57
C VAL A 65 11.62 42.76 -43.37
N GLN A 66 12.50 43.51 -42.71
CA GLN A 66 13.33 44.54 -43.30
C GLN A 66 14.81 44.25 -43.02
N GLN A 67 15.65 44.41 -44.05
CA GLN A 67 17.09 44.29 -43.90
C GLN A 67 17.72 45.68 -44.01
N ASN A 68 18.59 46.03 -43.07
CA ASN A 68 19.39 47.26 -43.11
C ASN A 68 20.86 46.90 -43.32
N ASP A 69 21.36 47.14 -44.50
CA ASP A 69 22.74 46.81 -44.86
C ASP A 69 23.77 47.75 -44.21
N THR A 70 23.35 48.95 -43.77
CA THR A 70 24.22 49.93 -43.12
C THR A 70 24.49 49.45 -41.64
N ASP A 71 23.44 49.07 -40.93
CA ASP A 71 23.52 48.64 -39.53
C ASP A 71 23.77 47.16 -39.42
N LYS A 72 23.80 46.43 -40.54
CA LYS A 72 23.95 44.96 -40.58
C LYS A 72 22.89 44.24 -39.74
N THR A 73 21.63 44.68 -39.80
CA THR A 73 20.52 44.12 -39.04
C THR A 73 19.39 43.62 -39.94
N VAL A 74 18.72 42.59 -39.53
CA VAL A 74 17.43 42.13 -40.05
C VAL A 74 16.39 42.35 -38.96
N THR A 75 15.37 43.16 -39.25
CA THR A 75 14.27 43.43 -38.31
C THR A 75 13.01 42.75 -38.83
N ALA A 76 12.38 41.93 -37.98
CA ALA A 76 11.09 41.31 -38.21
C ALA A 76 10.05 41.90 -37.24
N GLU A 77 8.87 42.27 -37.75
CA GLU A 77 7.81 42.89 -36.96
C GLU A 77 6.47 42.23 -37.24
N GLY A 78 5.65 42.11 -36.20
CA GLY A 78 4.31 41.53 -36.19
C GLY A 78 4.30 40.01 -36.25
N ASN A 79 3.68 39.37 -35.29
CA ASN A 79 3.53 37.92 -35.18
C ASN A 79 4.79 37.09 -35.48
N VAL A 80 5.94 37.59 -35.03
CA VAL A 80 7.24 36.96 -35.32
C VAL A 80 7.31 35.56 -34.70
N GLU A 81 7.61 34.56 -35.54
CA GLU A 81 7.93 33.20 -35.11
C GLU A 81 9.27 32.75 -35.70
N VAL A 82 10.17 32.29 -34.81
CA VAL A 82 11.47 31.73 -35.18
C VAL A 82 11.55 30.30 -34.71
N ARG A 83 11.95 29.39 -35.59
CA ARG A 83 12.24 28.00 -35.26
C ARG A 83 13.70 27.66 -35.57
N TYR A 84 14.39 27.14 -34.57
CA TYR A 84 15.79 26.74 -34.69
C TYR A 84 16.14 25.64 -33.66
N ARG A 85 16.71 24.55 -34.14
CA ARG A 85 17.15 23.39 -33.31
C ARG A 85 16.05 22.89 -32.36
N GLY A 86 14.81 22.79 -32.84
CA GLY A 86 13.67 22.35 -32.06
C GLY A 86 13.15 23.35 -31.01
N ARG A 87 13.69 24.56 -30.96
CA ARG A 87 13.16 25.69 -30.19
C ARG A 87 12.27 26.55 -31.07
N THR A 88 11.19 27.05 -30.47
CA THR A 88 10.31 28.04 -31.11
C THR A 88 10.32 29.32 -30.28
N LEU A 89 10.70 30.42 -30.87
CA LEU A 89 10.63 31.77 -30.29
C LEU A 89 9.51 32.53 -30.96
N ARG A 90 8.61 33.14 -30.19
CA ARG A 90 7.56 34.05 -30.65
C ARG A 90 7.72 35.41 -30.01
N ALA A 91 7.51 36.50 -30.78
CA ALA A 91 7.63 37.85 -30.27
C ALA A 91 6.80 38.81 -31.13
N GLN A 92 6.66 40.09 -30.70
CA GLN A 92 6.10 41.14 -31.52
C GLN A 92 7.13 41.75 -32.47
N SER A 93 8.40 41.81 -32.03
CA SER A 93 9.51 42.32 -32.84
C SER A 93 10.77 41.53 -32.58
N LEU A 94 11.57 41.32 -33.61
CA LEU A 94 12.86 40.65 -33.52
C LEU A 94 13.87 41.39 -34.37
N ILE A 95 15.06 41.64 -33.81
CA ILE A 95 16.21 42.26 -34.49
C ILE A 95 17.34 41.25 -34.48
N TYR A 96 17.82 40.83 -35.61
CA TYR A 96 18.98 39.96 -35.81
C TYR A 96 20.17 40.78 -36.35
N ASN A 97 21.26 40.82 -35.62
CA ASN A 97 22.51 41.42 -36.04
C ASN A 97 23.34 40.41 -36.83
N THR A 98 23.51 40.64 -38.13
CA THR A 98 24.19 39.70 -39.04
C THR A 98 25.71 39.63 -38.79
N THR A 99 26.30 40.60 -38.07
CA THR A 99 27.74 40.64 -37.77
C THR A 99 28.05 39.92 -36.46
N SER A 100 27.30 40.20 -35.37
CA SER A 100 27.51 39.59 -34.08
C SER A 100 26.76 38.25 -33.93
N GLY A 101 25.71 38.03 -34.73
CA GLY A 101 24.82 36.90 -34.61
C GLY A 101 23.82 37.04 -33.43
N GLU A 102 23.76 38.20 -32.78
CA GLU A 102 22.87 38.48 -31.67
C GLU A 102 21.42 38.63 -32.14
N VAL A 103 20.50 38.05 -31.36
CA VAL A 103 19.05 38.13 -31.56
C VAL A 103 18.43 38.89 -30.41
N THR A 104 17.81 40.02 -30.67
CA THR A 104 17.00 40.76 -29.70
C THR A 104 15.53 40.56 -30.04
N ALA A 105 14.75 39.99 -29.15
CA ALA A 105 13.30 39.86 -29.31
C ALA A 105 12.56 40.60 -28.19
N SER A 106 11.49 41.30 -28.59
CA SER A 106 10.71 42.12 -27.67
C SER A 106 9.20 42.00 -27.91
N GLY A 107 8.42 42.27 -26.87
CA GLY A 107 6.96 42.25 -26.91
C GLY A 107 6.38 40.82 -26.78
N ASN A 108 5.93 40.47 -25.60
CA ASN A 108 5.33 39.14 -25.29
C ASN A 108 6.16 37.96 -25.78
N VAL A 109 7.46 37.99 -25.51
CA VAL A 109 8.38 36.95 -25.97
C VAL A 109 8.06 35.61 -25.30
N VAL A 110 7.92 34.55 -26.11
CA VAL A 110 7.70 33.16 -25.67
C VAL A 110 8.74 32.27 -26.31
N VAL A 111 9.51 31.55 -25.54
CA VAL A 111 10.44 30.52 -26.01
C VAL A 111 9.95 29.16 -25.56
N ILE A 112 9.70 28.25 -26.49
CA ILE A 112 9.34 26.86 -26.24
C ILE A 112 10.56 26.00 -26.55
N ASN A 113 11.04 25.29 -25.53
CA ASN A 113 12.20 24.40 -25.62
C ASN A 113 11.81 23.00 -26.10
N PRO A 114 12.75 22.18 -26.62
CA PRO A 114 12.48 20.80 -27.05
C PRO A 114 11.96 19.87 -25.95
N ASP A 115 12.25 20.16 -24.69
CA ASP A 115 11.79 19.42 -23.50
C ASP A 115 10.34 19.78 -23.08
N GLY A 116 9.66 20.65 -23.85
CA GLY A 116 8.31 21.13 -23.60
C GLY A 116 8.23 22.23 -22.52
N THR A 117 9.35 22.73 -22.01
CA THR A 117 9.37 23.91 -21.14
C THR A 117 9.06 25.17 -21.90
N ALA A 118 8.29 26.12 -21.32
CA ALA A 118 7.95 27.39 -21.87
C ALA A 118 8.52 28.52 -21.01
N GLU A 119 9.22 29.46 -21.67
CA GLU A 119 9.81 30.64 -21.06
C GLU A 119 9.11 31.90 -21.64
N PHE A 120 8.77 32.84 -20.78
CA PHE A 120 8.09 34.09 -21.14
C PHE A 120 8.94 35.25 -20.66
N SER A 121 9.07 36.29 -21.49
CA SER A 121 9.79 37.52 -21.14
C SER A 121 9.21 38.77 -21.85
N LYS A 122 9.54 39.94 -21.32
CA LYS A 122 9.21 41.17 -21.99
C LYS A 122 10.19 41.45 -23.15
N GLU A 123 11.44 41.13 -22.91
CA GLU A 123 12.55 41.30 -23.84
C GLU A 123 13.58 40.22 -23.58
N ILE A 124 14.20 39.70 -24.61
CA ILE A 124 15.30 38.76 -24.54
C ILE A 124 16.35 39.09 -25.57
N VAL A 125 17.61 39.02 -25.15
CA VAL A 125 18.79 39.13 -25.99
C VAL A 125 19.51 37.80 -25.96
N LEU A 126 19.67 37.16 -27.09
CA LEU A 126 20.27 35.83 -27.23
C LEU A 126 21.46 35.85 -28.17
N ASP A 127 22.37 34.91 -27.98
CA ASP A 127 23.44 34.62 -28.93
C ASP A 127 22.88 33.97 -30.21
N LYS A 128 23.73 33.83 -31.20
CA LYS A 128 23.40 33.23 -32.52
C LYS A 128 22.84 31.80 -32.43
N ASP A 129 23.18 31.07 -31.37
CA ASP A 129 22.73 29.68 -31.14
C ASP A 129 21.48 29.62 -30.29
N LEU A 130 20.91 30.76 -29.86
CA LEU A 130 19.78 30.91 -28.94
C LEU A 130 20.01 30.18 -27.62
N SER A 131 21.27 30.00 -27.21
CA SER A 131 21.68 29.17 -26.10
C SER A 131 22.08 29.94 -24.83
N ALA A 132 22.66 31.14 -25.04
CA ALA A 132 23.04 32.04 -23.95
C ALA A 132 22.43 33.42 -24.18
N GLY A 133 22.20 34.20 -23.11
CA GLY A 133 21.61 35.50 -23.22
C GLY A 133 21.07 36.09 -21.92
N VAL A 134 20.36 37.20 -22.05
CA VAL A 134 19.71 37.92 -20.93
C VAL A 134 18.24 38.12 -21.24
N ALA A 135 17.38 37.87 -20.25
CA ALA A 135 15.95 38.14 -20.36
C ALA A 135 15.49 39.06 -19.21
N LEU A 136 14.58 39.98 -19.51
CA LEU A 136 13.96 40.89 -18.56
C LEU A 136 12.49 40.57 -18.36
N GLY A 137 12.01 40.60 -17.09
CA GLY A 137 10.65 40.28 -16.74
C GLY A 137 10.32 38.82 -17.09
N PHE A 138 11.18 37.94 -16.65
CA PHE A 138 11.18 36.51 -16.98
C PHE A 138 10.18 35.71 -16.15
N SER A 139 9.51 34.75 -16.79
CA SER A 139 8.82 33.64 -16.13
C SER A 139 8.93 32.37 -16.97
N ALA A 140 8.93 31.22 -16.30
CA ALA A 140 9.02 29.93 -16.96
C ALA A 140 8.04 28.94 -16.32
N ARG A 141 7.50 28.06 -17.17
CA ARG A 141 6.78 26.86 -16.74
C ARG A 141 7.64 25.65 -17.09
N LEU A 142 8.14 25.00 -16.07
CA LEU A 142 9.01 23.83 -16.16
C LEU A 142 8.18 22.55 -16.07
N GLN A 143 8.86 21.39 -16.17
CA GLN A 143 8.23 20.08 -15.93
C GLN A 143 7.66 19.98 -14.51
N ASN A 144 6.78 19.00 -14.27
CA ASN A 144 6.12 18.79 -12.96
C ASN A 144 5.37 20.02 -12.42
N ASN A 145 4.84 20.87 -13.33
CA ASN A 145 4.05 22.06 -12.99
C ASN A 145 4.81 23.15 -12.21
N VAL A 146 6.13 23.11 -12.20
CA VAL A 146 6.96 24.11 -11.54
C VAL A 146 6.89 25.44 -12.28
N LYS A 147 6.69 26.54 -11.54
CA LYS A 147 6.71 27.92 -12.05
C LYS A 147 7.88 28.66 -11.42
N LEU A 148 8.59 29.39 -12.26
CA LEU A 148 9.74 30.21 -11.89
C LEU A 148 9.55 31.59 -12.51
N ALA A 149 9.75 32.66 -11.74
CA ALA A 149 9.72 34.01 -12.22
C ALA A 149 10.89 34.80 -11.67
N ALA A 150 11.41 35.77 -12.41
CA ALA A 150 12.52 36.62 -12.01
C ALA A 150 12.44 38.01 -12.68
N ASP A 151 13.01 39.00 -12.02
CA ASP A 151 13.14 40.33 -12.65
C ASP A 151 14.07 40.28 -13.84
N SER A 152 15.16 39.53 -13.74
CA SER A 152 16.08 39.29 -14.86
C SER A 152 16.71 37.90 -14.76
N VAL A 153 17.03 37.35 -15.91
CA VAL A 153 17.72 36.07 -16.09
C VAL A 153 18.94 36.27 -16.94
N VAL A 154 20.05 35.67 -16.54
CA VAL A 154 21.29 35.60 -17.32
C VAL A 154 21.61 34.13 -17.53
N ARG A 155 21.43 33.64 -18.76
CA ARG A 155 21.86 32.30 -19.16
C ARG A 155 23.28 32.40 -19.67
N LYS A 156 24.24 31.86 -18.88
CA LYS A 156 25.68 31.89 -19.21
C LYS A 156 26.04 30.80 -20.21
N THR A 157 25.42 29.64 -20.06
CA THR A 157 25.55 28.47 -20.95
C THR A 157 24.19 27.76 -21.00
N THR A 158 24.07 26.74 -21.85
CA THR A 158 22.89 25.84 -21.88
C THR A 158 22.54 25.24 -20.50
N ASP A 159 23.55 25.07 -19.64
CA ASP A 159 23.42 24.35 -18.37
C ASP A 159 23.44 25.28 -17.13
N LEU A 160 23.89 26.52 -17.26
CA LEU A 160 24.04 27.46 -16.16
C LEU A 160 23.20 28.73 -16.35
N THR A 161 22.16 28.88 -15.54
CA THR A 161 21.24 30.02 -15.57
C THR A 161 21.23 30.70 -14.20
N GLU A 162 21.39 32.04 -14.21
CA GLU A 162 21.32 32.89 -13.04
C GLU A 162 20.07 33.76 -13.11
N LEU A 163 19.27 33.79 -12.03
CA LEU A 163 18.05 34.57 -11.93
C LEU A 163 18.17 35.52 -10.73
N ASN A 164 17.78 36.76 -10.94
CA ASN A 164 17.83 37.81 -9.92
C ASN A 164 16.41 38.14 -9.44
N ARG A 165 16.24 38.26 -8.14
CA ARG A 165 14.95 38.45 -7.45
C ARG A 165 13.89 37.46 -7.92
N ALA A 166 14.22 36.18 -7.78
CA ALA A 166 13.42 35.10 -8.28
C ALA A 166 12.40 34.58 -7.25
N ILE A 167 11.29 34.02 -7.78
CA ILE A 167 10.29 33.28 -7.04
C ILE A 167 10.10 31.92 -7.71
N TYR A 168 10.11 30.86 -6.89
CA TYR A 168 9.92 29.48 -7.29
C TYR A 168 8.68 28.91 -6.59
N THR A 169 7.81 28.21 -7.32
CA THR A 169 6.67 27.48 -6.74
C THR A 169 6.20 26.36 -7.68
N PRO A 170 5.88 25.15 -7.17
CA PRO A 170 5.16 24.13 -7.91
C PRO A 170 3.64 24.30 -7.85
N CYS A 171 3.17 25.24 -7.00
CA CYS A 171 1.74 25.48 -6.80
C CYS A 171 1.12 26.24 -7.96
N ASP A 172 -0.19 26.10 -8.15
CA ASP A 172 -0.91 26.89 -9.14
C ASP A 172 -0.96 28.37 -8.73
N ILE A 173 -0.69 29.23 -9.69
CA ILE A 173 -0.72 30.68 -9.53
C ILE A 173 -1.96 31.32 -10.15
N CYS A 174 -2.80 30.51 -10.80
CA CYS A 174 -4.10 30.89 -11.33
C CYS A 174 -5.17 29.95 -10.81
N ALA A 175 -6.34 30.49 -10.52
CA ALA A 175 -7.53 29.73 -10.24
C ALA A 175 -8.10 29.11 -11.53
N LYS A 176 -9.11 28.21 -11.42
CA LYS A 176 -9.70 27.54 -12.60
C LYS A 176 -10.42 28.50 -13.58
N ASP A 177 -10.84 29.64 -13.08
CA ASP A 177 -11.43 30.77 -13.85
C ASP A 177 -10.40 31.67 -14.50
N GLY A 178 -9.10 31.43 -14.25
CA GLY A 178 -7.99 32.19 -14.79
C GLY A 178 -7.53 33.36 -13.92
N ASP A 179 -8.22 33.64 -12.82
CA ASP A 179 -7.84 34.73 -11.91
C ASP A 179 -6.52 34.43 -11.18
N PRO A 180 -5.67 35.44 -10.94
CA PRO A 180 -4.41 35.28 -10.23
C PRO A 180 -4.63 34.80 -8.80
N LYS A 181 -3.96 33.73 -8.42
CA LYS A 181 -4.00 33.09 -7.09
C LYS A 181 -2.61 33.16 -6.45
N LYS A 182 -2.56 33.47 -5.14
CA LYS A 182 -1.30 33.32 -4.38
C LYS A 182 -0.99 31.83 -4.25
N PRO A 183 0.25 31.40 -4.55
CA PRO A 183 0.67 30.02 -4.34
C PRO A 183 0.61 29.68 -2.85
N THR A 184 0.26 28.43 -2.54
CA THR A 184 0.22 27.95 -1.15
C THR A 184 1.56 28.00 -0.49
N TRP A 185 2.63 27.69 -1.24
CA TRP A 185 3.99 27.98 -0.80
C TRP A 185 4.88 28.44 -1.95
N SER A 186 5.90 29.21 -1.62
CA SER A 186 6.88 29.69 -2.58
C SER A 186 8.22 29.94 -1.90
N ILE A 187 9.31 29.85 -2.67
CA ILE A 187 10.64 30.28 -2.28
C ILE A 187 10.94 31.57 -3.05
N ARG A 188 11.19 32.65 -2.33
CA ARG A 188 11.70 33.93 -2.89
C ARG A 188 13.16 34.04 -2.55
N ALA A 189 13.99 34.41 -3.51
CA ALA A 189 15.40 34.59 -3.27
C ALA A 189 15.94 35.82 -4.02
N GLU A 190 16.95 36.45 -3.45
CA GLU A 190 17.64 37.55 -4.12
C GLU A 190 18.34 37.07 -5.38
N ARG A 191 18.94 35.86 -5.31
CA ARG A 191 19.63 35.23 -6.42
C ARG A 191 19.36 33.75 -6.44
N VAL A 192 19.04 33.20 -7.62
CA VAL A 192 18.89 31.77 -7.88
C VAL A 192 19.86 31.36 -8.99
N ILE A 193 20.58 30.27 -8.78
CA ILE A 193 21.47 29.69 -9.79
C ILE A 193 20.99 28.29 -10.09
N GLN A 194 20.49 28.07 -11.30
CA GLN A 194 20.15 26.74 -11.80
C GLN A 194 21.35 26.16 -12.54
N ASP A 195 21.87 25.06 -12.05
CA ASP A 195 22.97 24.29 -12.62
C ASP A 195 22.41 22.96 -13.14
N LYS A 196 22.05 22.90 -14.44
CA LYS A 196 21.48 21.69 -15.06
C LYS A 196 22.49 20.57 -15.21
N ALA A 197 23.78 20.88 -15.40
CA ALA A 197 24.83 19.86 -15.49
C ALA A 197 24.97 19.07 -14.19
N HIS A 198 24.79 19.74 -13.06
CA HIS A 198 24.80 19.12 -11.74
C HIS A 198 23.38 18.86 -11.19
N HIS A 199 22.32 19.16 -11.93
CA HIS A 199 20.92 19.01 -11.52
C HIS A 199 20.58 19.67 -10.17
N VAL A 200 21.01 20.93 -9.94
CA VAL A 200 20.83 21.69 -8.71
C VAL A 200 20.31 23.08 -8.95
N VAL A 201 19.48 23.53 -8.03
CA VAL A 201 19.07 24.93 -7.90
C VAL A 201 19.56 25.48 -6.57
N TYR A 202 20.46 26.48 -6.62
CA TYR A 202 21.00 27.20 -5.45
C TYR A 202 20.26 28.52 -5.26
N TYR A 203 19.96 28.86 -4.01
CA TYR A 203 19.30 30.09 -3.60
C TYR A 203 20.20 30.86 -2.62
N GLN A 204 20.31 32.15 -2.83
CA GLN A 204 20.94 33.08 -1.89
C GLN A 204 19.88 34.01 -1.30
N HIS A 205 19.91 34.21 0.02
CA HIS A 205 18.93 34.99 0.79
C HIS A 205 17.50 34.53 0.51
N ALA A 206 17.25 33.23 0.71
CA ALA A 206 15.95 32.62 0.44
C ALA A 206 14.96 32.85 1.57
N VAL A 207 13.74 33.21 1.21
CA VAL A 207 12.58 33.30 2.11
C VAL A 207 11.53 32.31 1.65
N ILE A 208 11.23 31.32 2.47
CA ILE A 208 10.13 30.40 2.26
C ILE A 208 8.86 31.05 2.80
N SER A 209 7.84 31.15 1.95
CA SER A 209 6.56 31.76 2.30
C SER A 209 5.43 30.73 2.15
N VAL A 210 4.48 30.74 3.09
CA VAL A 210 3.24 29.95 3.04
C VAL A 210 2.07 30.93 2.99
N LEU A 211 1.19 30.76 2.00
CA LEU A 211 0.06 31.66 1.70
C LEU A 211 0.50 33.14 1.62
N GLY A 212 1.73 33.37 1.15
CA GLY A 212 2.33 34.69 1.05
C GLY A 212 2.95 35.25 2.33
N THR A 213 2.84 34.55 3.48
CA THR A 213 3.47 34.92 4.76
C THR A 213 4.85 34.28 4.85
N PRO A 214 5.94 35.04 5.12
CA PRO A 214 7.28 34.51 5.29
C PRO A 214 7.34 33.68 6.59
N VAL A 215 7.77 32.40 6.45
CA VAL A 215 7.85 31.45 7.59
C VAL A 215 9.27 31.02 7.92
N LEU A 216 10.18 31.09 6.94
CA LEU A 216 11.58 30.72 7.13
C LEU A 216 12.49 31.57 6.24
N TYR A 217 13.57 32.08 6.83
CA TYR A 217 14.67 32.70 6.09
C TYR A 217 15.92 31.83 6.17
N THR A 218 16.62 31.68 5.06
CA THR A 218 17.94 31.02 5.03
C THR A 218 18.90 31.82 4.13
N PRO A 219 20.14 32.09 4.58
CA PRO A 219 21.11 32.80 3.74
C PRO A 219 21.55 32.02 2.51
N ILE A 220 21.59 30.69 2.63
CA ILE A 220 21.88 29.75 1.52
C ILE A 220 20.93 28.58 1.64
N PHE A 221 20.29 28.22 0.52
CA PHE A 221 19.45 27.05 0.38
C PHE A 221 19.68 26.42 -0.97
N TRP A 222 19.50 25.14 -1.09
CA TRP A 222 19.57 24.44 -2.37
C TRP A 222 18.69 23.20 -2.36
N HIS A 223 18.18 22.83 -3.52
CA HIS A 223 17.44 21.60 -3.74
C HIS A 223 17.76 21.00 -5.11
N PRO A 224 17.46 19.70 -5.32
CA PRO A 224 17.56 19.10 -6.66
C PRO A 224 16.69 19.84 -7.68
N ASP A 225 17.16 19.95 -8.91
CA ASP A 225 16.33 20.43 -10.01
C ASP A 225 15.18 19.45 -10.31
N ALA A 226 14.12 19.92 -10.95
CA ALA A 226 12.96 19.12 -11.31
C ALA A 226 13.31 17.88 -12.17
N ASP A 227 14.39 17.95 -12.94
CA ASP A 227 14.90 16.89 -13.79
C ASP A 227 15.84 15.91 -13.07
N ALA A 228 16.15 16.14 -11.80
CA ALA A 228 17.07 15.31 -11.04
C ALA A 228 16.44 13.95 -10.70
N LYS A 229 16.96 12.86 -11.27
CA LYS A 229 16.47 11.50 -10.98
C LYS A 229 16.72 11.06 -9.53
N ALA A 230 17.83 11.50 -8.92
CA ALA A 230 18.16 11.28 -7.50
C ALA A 230 19.28 12.22 -7.07
N ARG A 231 19.18 12.85 -5.89
CA ARG A 231 20.20 13.74 -5.35
C ARG A 231 20.22 13.79 -3.83
N SER A 232 21.42 14.03 -3.27
CA SER A 232 21.61 14.21 -1.84
C SER A 232 21.04 15.55 -1.37
N GLY A 233 20.38 15.55 -0.19
CA GLY A 233 19.78 16.77 0.37
C GLY A 233 18.96 16.50 1.63
N PHE A 234 18.54 17.58 2.29
CA PHE A 234 17.62 17.53 3.41
C PHE A 234 16.21 17.19 2.93
N LEU A 235 15.55 16.30 3.67
CA LEU A 235 14.13 16.00 3.52
C LEU A 235 13.33 16.85 4.51
N ALA A 236 12.01 16.85 4.37
CA ALA A 236 11.13 17.56 5.27
C ALA A 236 11.32 17.08 6.72
N PRO A 237 11.53 18.01 7.68
CA PRO A 237 11.68 17.64 9.08
C PRO A 237 10.36 17.17 9.66
N GLN A 238 10.43 16.32 10.70
CA GLN A 238 9.28 15.90 11.47
C GLN A 238 9.37 16.49 12.89
N ILE A 239 8.26 17.02 13.36
CA ILE A 239 8.14 17.62 14.68
C ILE A 239 7.01 16.94 15.43
N GLU A 240 7.28 16.52 16.65
CA GLU A 240 6.31 15.87 17.51
C GLU A 240 6.45 16.35 18.96
N GLY A 241 5.29 16.57 19.60
CA GLY A 241 5.20 16.73 21.04
C GLY A 241 4.50 15.51 21.64
N SER A 242 5.18 14.72 22.47
CA SER A 242 4.59 13.53 23.09
C SER A 242 4.86 13.46 24.60
N HIS A 243 3.97 12.77 25.32
CA HIS A 243 4.17 12.52 26.75
C HIS A 243 5.43 11.69 27.03
N LYS A 244 5.70 10.69 26.18
CA LYS A 244 6.82 9.75 26.34
C LYS A 244 8.18 10.34 25.98
N ARG A 245 8.26 11.10 24.87
CA ARG A 245 9.53 11.60 24.31
C ARG A 245 9.75 13.10 24.59
N GLY A 246 8.70 13.82 25.03
CA GLY A 246 8.70 15.27 25.11
C GLY A 246 8.60 15.90 23.72
N PHE A 247 9.27 17.01 23.50
CA PHE A 247 9.43 17.59 22.17
C PHE A 247 10.50 16.82 21.42
N SER A 248 10.17 16.35 20.22
CA SER A 248 11.05 15.59 19.34
C SER A 248 11.18 16.26 17.98
N TYR A 249 12.39 16.34 17.48
CA TYR A 249 12.74 16.86 16.17
C TYR A 249 13.54 15.80 15.42
N GLU A 250 13.08 15.43 14.22
CA GLU A 250 13.76 14.55 13.30
C GLU A 250 14.13 15.31 12.04
N GLN A 251 15.40 15.26 11.61
CA GLN A 251 15.88 15.87 10.38
C GLN A 251 16.50 14.82 9.47
N PRO A 252 15.73 14.26 8.54
CA PRO A 252 16.29 13.33 7.56
C PRO A 252 17.19 14.04 6.55
N TYR A 253 18.28 13.37 6.16
CA TYR A 253 19.15 13.75 5.06
C TYR A 253 19.40 12.54 4.16
N VAL A 254 19.12 12.67 2.87
CA VAL A 254 19.41 11.61 1.89
C VAL A 254 20.78 11.81 1.29
N PHE A 255 21.59 10.77 1.34
CA PHE A 255 22.85 10.63 0.60
C PHE A 255 22.61 9.74 -0.62
N VAL A 256 22.68 10.29 -1.81
CA VAL A 256 22.69 9.50 -3.04
C VAL A 256 24.14 9.05 -3.28
N LEU A 257 24.40 7.78 -3.01
CA LEU A 257 25.75 7.19 -3.11
C LEU A 257 26.07 6.77 -4.55
N SER A 258 25.03 6.43 -5.32
CA SER A 258 25.10 6.13 -6.75
C SER A 258 23.70 6.25 -7.37
N PRO A 259 23.55 6.19 -8.72
CA PRO A 259 22.21 6.18 -9.35
C PRO A 259 21.29 5.05 -8.90
N SER A 260 21.85 3.99 -8.31
CA SER A 260 21.12 2.81 -7.83
C SER A 260 21.19 2.60 -6.32
N GLN A 261 21.76 3.56 -5.56
CA GLN A 261 21.97 3.40 -4.13
C GLN A 261 21.82 4.72 -3.39
N ASP A 262 21.03 4.72 -2.34
CA ASP A 262 20.88 5.86 -1.43
C ASP A 262 20.88 5.42 0.04
N LEU A 263 21.19 6.37 0.91
CA LEU A 263 21.15 6.24 2.35
C LEU A 263 20.49 7.47 2.94
N VAL A 264 19.38 7.27 3.66
CA VAL A 264 18.78 8.34 4.47
C VAL A 264 19.27 8.22 5.90
N VAL A 265 19.81 9.31 6.42
CA VAL A 265 20.27 9.42 7.81
C VAL A 265 19.31 10.34 8.53
N SER A 266 18.61 9.82 9.54
CA SER A 266 17.55 10.53 10.26
C SER A 266 17.86 10.57 11.77
N PRO A 267 18.64 11.56 12.24
CA PRO A 267 18.81 11.78 13.68
C PRO A 267 17.52 12.33 14.30
N ILE A 268 17.12 11.74 15.43
CA ILE A 268 15.98 12.16 16.24
C ILE A 268 16.53 12.69 17.57
N ILE A 269 16.23 13.94 17.88
CA ILE A 269 16.58 14.59 19.14
C ILE A 269 15.29 14.83 19.92
N SER A 270 15.27 14.38 21.16
CA SER A 270 14.09 14.45 22.04
C SER A 270 14.46 15.00 23.40
N THR A 271 13.52 15.69 24.06
CA THR A 271 13.81 16.32 25.35
C THR A 271 13.76 15.37 26.56
N LYS A 272 13.07 14.23 26.44
CA LYS A 272 12.89 13.26 27.53
C LYS A 272 13.60 11.92 27.34
N VAL A 273 14.13 11.65 26.15
CA VAL A 273 14.82 10.39 25.82
C VAL A 273 16.15 10.69 25.15
N ASN A 274 17.06 9.72 25.19
CA ASN A 274 18.34 9.83 24.52
C ASN A 274 18.16 9.98 23.00
N PRO A 275 19.09 10.65 22.30
CA PRO A 275 19.05 10.75 20.84
C PRO A 275 18.98 9.37 20.19
N PHE A 276 18.25 9.30 19.09
CA PHE A 276 18.08 8.09 18.29
C PHE A 276 18.51 8.35 16.86
N LEU A 277 19.17 7.40 16.24
CA LEU A 277 19.60 7.48 14.85
C LEU A 277 18.89 6.40 14.02
N ASN A 278 18.09 6.81 13.03
CA ASN A 278 17.60 5.94 11.99
C ASN A 278 18.47 6.05 10.74
N LEU A 279 18.71 4.92 10.09
CA LEU A 279 19.40 4.78 8.83
C LEU A 279 18.51 3.95 7.90
N ASP A 280 18.13 4.50 6.75
CA ASP A 280 17.40 3.79 5.71
C ASP A 280 18.29 3.67 4.47
N TRP A 281 18.78 2.46 4.19
CA TRP A 281 19.63 2.18 3.06
C TRP A 281 18.89 1.40 2.00
N ARG A 282 18.97 1.87 0.74
CA ARG A 282 18.34 1.23 -0.42
C ARG A 282 19.35 1.02 -1.51
N LYS A 283 19.32 -0.17 -2.09
CA LYS A 283 20.17 -0.50 -3.25
C LYS A 283 19.38 -1.30 -4.27
N ARG A 284 19.42 -0.85 -5.52
CA ARG A 284 18.87 -1.56 -6.68
C ARG A 284 19.98 -2.21 -7.46
N PHE A 285 19.77 -3.44 -7.86
CA PHE A 285 20.63 -4.25 -8.72
C PHE A 285 19.88 -4.51 -10.03
N SER A 286 20.57 -5.00 -11.04
CA SER A 286 19.94 -5.41 -12.31
C SER A 286 18.89 -6.51 -12.11
N THR A 287 19.06 -7.36 -11.09
CA THR A 287 18.20 -8.51 -10.81
C THR A 287 17.28 -8.32 -9.60
N GLY A 288 17.35 -7.18 -8.87
CA GLY A 288 16.54 -7.01 -7.67
C GLY A 288 16.91 -5.79 -6.83
N GLN A 289 16.48 -5.80 -5.57
CA GLN A 289 16.73 -4.69 -4.65
C GLN A 289 16.90 -5.16 -3.21
N ILE A 290 17.59 -4.33 -2.42
CA ILE A 290 17.66 -4.41 -0.96
C ILE A 290 17.19 -3.09 -0.38
N ASP A 291 16.31 -3.19 0.63
CA ASP A 291 15.90 -2.08 1.49
C ASP A 291 16.23 -2.49 2.93
N ALA A 292 17.07 -1.72 3.61
CA ALA A 292 17.49 -1.99 4.98
C ALA A 292 17.32 -0.76 5.85
N ARG A 293 16.59 -0.92 6.94
CA ARG A 293 16.38 0.09 7.95
C ARG A 293 17.02 -0.33 9.26
N LEU A 294 17.86 0.52 9.80
CA LEU A 294 18.62 0.30 11.02
C LEU A 294 18.30 1.41 12.01
N GLY A 295 18.24 1.08 13.28
CA GLY A 295 18.11 2.10 14.32
C GLY A 295 19.07 1.86 15.47
N TYR A 296 19.59 2.94 16.07
CA TYR A 296 20.53 2.87 17.16
C TYR A 296 20.32 3.98 18.18
N THR A 297 20.44 3.61 19.45
CA THR A 297 20.54 4.54 20.58
C THR A 297 21.39 3.95 21.68
N TYR A 298 21.94 4.80 22.54
CA TYR A 298 22.64 4.42 23.76
C TYR A 298 21.85 4.99 24.94
N SER A 299 21.04 4.12 25.59
CA SER A 299 20.04 4.57 26.58
C SER A 299 19.93 3.62 27.77
N ARG A 300 19.29 4.10 28.84
CA ARG A 300 18.91 3.28 30.00
C ARG A 300 17.76 2.36 29.68
N ALA A 301 17.57 1.32 30.50
CA ALA A 301 16.43 0.43 30.41
C ALA A 301 15.10 1.16 30.71
N PHE A 302 14.01 0.65 30.13
CA PHE A 302 12.64 1.12 30.34
C PHE A 302 11.82 0.08 31.05
N ASN A 303 10.87 0.52 31.88
CA ASN A 303 9.83 -0.36 32.44
C ASN A 303 8.69 -0.55 31.44
N ASN A 304 7.73 -1.42 31.75
CA ASN A 304 6.56 -1.68 30.91
C ASN A 304 5.63 -0.46 30.74
N SER A 305 5.77 0.56 31.59
CA SER A 305 5.06 1.83 31.45
C SER A 305 5.78 2.82 30.54
N GLY A 306 6.97 2.47 30.03
CA GLY A 306 7.80 3.31 29.18
C GLY A 306 8.64 4.36 29.91
N ASP A 307 8.72 4.28 31.24
CA ASP A 307 9.58 5.16 32.03
C ASP A 307 11.00 4.62 32.10
N THR A 308 11.96 5.52 32.11
CA THR A 308 13.37 5.14 32.31
C THR A 308 13.59 4.60 33.72
N ILE A 309 14.17 3.41 33.83
CA ILE A 309 14.53 2.81 35.13
C ILE A 309 15.73 3.58 35.68
N ALA A 310 15.50 4.31 36.76
CA ALA A 310 16.54 5.09 37.43
C ALA A 310 17.67 4.17 37.93
N GLY A 311 18.93 4.57 37.72
CA GLY A 311 20.09 3.76 38.13
C GLY A 311 20.45 2.58 37.23
N SER A 312 19.65 2.25 36.22
CA SER A 312 20.04 1.23 35.24
C SER A 312 21.23 1.69 34.41
N ALA A 313 22.07 0.75 33.96
CA ALA A 313 23.20 1.06 33.09
C ALA A 313 22.73 1.57 31.72
N LEU A 314 23.52 2.47 31.14
CA LEU A 314 23.39 2.81 29.73
C LEU A 314 23.84 1.62 28.88
N THR A 315 23.03 1.20 27.95
CA THR A 315 23.31 0.06 27.05
C THR A 315 23.02 0.43 25.61
N SER A 316 23.71 -0.23 24.68
CA SER A 316 23.42 -0.15 23.25
C SER A 316 22.09 -0.82 22.95
N ARG A 317 21.23 -0.11 22.22
CA ARG A 317 19.93 -0.61 21.75
C ARG A 317 19.81 -0.38 20.27
N SER A 318 19.34 -1.37 19.56
CA SER A 318 19.28 -1.30 18.10
C SER A 318 18.18 -2.17 17.53
N TYR A 319 17.83 -1.90 16.29
CA TYR A 319 17.01 -2.78 15.49
C TYR A 319 17.53 -2.88 14.05
N VAL A 320 17.12 -3.95 13.40
CA VAL A 320 17.29 -4.20 11.97
C VAL A 320 15.96 -4.61 11.38
N LEU A 321 15.54 -3.93 10.31
CA LEU A 321 14.37 -4.26 9.51
C LEU A 321 14.79 -4.18 8.05
N ALA A 322 15.13 -5.32 7.44
CA ALA A 322 15.65 -5.36 6.08
C ALA A 322 14.88 -6.37 5.21
N LYS A 323 14.82 -6.10 3.93
CA LYS A 323 14.30 -7.01 2.91
C LYS A 323 15.16 -6.98 1.66
N GLY A 324 15.26 -8.12 1.02
CA GLY A 324 15.83 -8.26 -0.31
C GLY A 324 14.95 -9.13 -1.19
N ALA A 325 14.79 -8.74 -2.45
CA ALA A 325 14.05 -9.51 -3.44
C ALA A 325 14.82 -9.49 -4.76
N PHE A 326 15.07 -10.67 -5.31
CA PHE A 326 15.91 -10.86 -6.47
C PHE A 326 15.29 -11.86 -7.44
N GLN A 327 15.42 -11.58 -8.71
CA GLN A 327 15.06 -12.46 -9.81
C GLN A 327 16.31 -13.18 -10.30
N ILE A 328 16.31 -14.51 -10.38
CA ILE A 328 17.38 -15.32 -10.94
C ILE A 328 17.15 -15.44 -12.45
N ASP A 329 15.95 -15.80 -12.83
CA ASP A 329 15.47 -15.89 -14.21
C ASP A 329 13.95 -15.60 -14.28
N ASN A 330 13.29 -15.88 -15.40
CA ASN A 330 11.87 -15.64 -15.60
C ASN A 330 10.94 -16.56 -14.77
N LYS A 331 11.47 -17.53 -14.01
CA LYS A 331 10.72 -18.49 -13.19
C LYS A 331 11.15 -18.49 -11.74
N TRP A 332 12.41 -18.17 -11.46
CA TRP A 332 12.97 -18.24 -10.14
C TRP A 332 13.22 -16.87 -9.53
N ASN A 333 12.68 -16.69 -8.34
CA ASN A 333 12.93 -15.55 -7.48
C ASN A 333 13.45 -16.04 -6.13
N TRP A 334 14.29 -15.26 -5.47
CA TRP A 334 14.68 -15.49 -4.10
C TRP A 334 14.68 -14.18 -3.33
N GLY A 335 14.62 -14.29 -2.03
CA GLY A 335 14.64 -13.10 -1.18
C GLY A 335 14.84 -13.43 0.28
N PHE A 336 14.91 -12.37 1.06
CA PHE A 336 15.00 -12.46 2.51
C PHE A 336 14.25 -11.32 3.18
N GLY A 337 13.82 -11.56 4.42
CA GLY A 337 13.44 -10.57 5.40
C GLY A 337 14.32 -10.76 6.63
N ALA A 338 14.92 -9.70 7.15
CA ALA A 338 15.70 -9.73 8.37
C ALA A 338 15.10 -8.73 9.35
N GLU A 339 14.50 -9.24 10.42
CA GLU A 339 13.81 -8.45 11.43
C GLU A 339 14.34 -8.84 12.80
N ARG A 340 14.90 -7.88 13.51
CA ARG A 340 15.49 -8.08 14.83
C ARG A 340 15.46 -6.81 15.65
N VAL A 341 15.27 -6.94 16.96
CA VAL A 341 15.36 -5.84 17.90
C VAL A 341 16.10 -6.24 19.17
N SER A 342 16.77 -5.31 19.82
CA SER A 342 17.53 -5.56 21.04
C SER A 342 16.65 -5.72 22.29
N ASP A 343 15.46 -5.16 22.27
CA ASP A 343 14.46 -5.25 23.34
C ASP A 343 13.05 -4.90 22.89
N ASP A 344 12.06 -5.47 23.52
CA ASP A 344 10.64 -5.45 23.13
C ASP A 344 10.00 -4.05 23.19
N LEU A 345 10.62 -3.10 23.90
CA LEU A 345 10.07 -1.76 24.12
C LEU A 345 10.66 -0.70 23.18
N LEU A 346 11.72 -1.01 22.45
CA LEU A 346 12.44 -0.04 21.63
C LEU A 346 11.54 0.64 20.60
N PHE A 347 10.76 -0.13 19.88
CA PHE A 347 9.85 0.37 18.83
C PHE A 347 8.78 1.30 19.41
N ASP A 348 8.17 0.90 20.51
CA ASP A 348 7.12 1.68 21.19
C ASP A 348 7.68 2.93 21.86
N ARG A 349 8.90 2.87 22.39
CA ARG A 349 9.54 4.00 23.08
C ARG A 349 9.92 5.13 22.14
N TYR A 350 10.43 4.78 20.97
CA TYR A 350 10.85 5.73 19.94
C TYR A 350 9.82 5.94 18.82
N ASP A 351 8.64 5.31 18.93
CA ASP A 351 7.53 5.38 17.97
C ASP A 351 7.98 5.05 16.54
N ILE A 352 8.73 3.95 16.40
CA ILE A 352 9.26 3.53 15.10
C ILE A 352 8.13 3.01 14.24
N GLN A 353 7.90 3.68 13.14
CA GLN A 353 6.82 3.34 12.20
C GLN A 353 7.21 2.21 11.24
N GLY A 354 6.20 1.48 10.70
CA GLY A 354 6.40 0.44 9.67
C GLY A 354 7.19 -0.77 10.16
N VAL A 355 7.16 -1.07 11.47
CA VAL A 355 7.82 -2.24 12.08
C VAL A 355 7.21 -3.54 11.53
N TYR A 356 5.90 -3.57 11.33
CA TYR A 356 5.14 -4.77 10.93
C TYR A 356 4.81 -4.79 9.42
N ASP A 357 5.49 -3.98 8.62
CA ASP A 357 5.35 -4.04 7.16
C ASP A 357 5.87 -5.39 6.66
N ARG A 358 5.22 -5.95 5.63
CA ARG A 358 5.65 -7.21 5.01
C ARG A 358 7.04 -7.09 4.39
N ARG A 359 7.96 -8.00 4.77
CA ARG A 359 9.36 -8.03 4.30
C ARG A 359 9.79 -9.34 3.68
N GLY A 360 8.86 -10.13 3.17
CA GLY A 360 9.20 -11.38 2.50
C GLY A 360 8.00 -12.13 1.98
N LEU A 361 8.16 -13.43 1.82
CA LEU A 361 7.11 -14.31 1.30
C LEU A 361 5.96 -14.46 2.30
N TYR A 362 6.30 -14.58 3.59
CA TYR A 362 5.36 -14.72 4.69
C TYR A 362 5.31 -13.45 5.54
N GLU A 363 4.23 -13.28 6.27
CA GLU A 363 4.00 -12.21 7.25
C GLU A 363 3.49 -12.79 8.57
N THR A 364 3.63 -12.04 9.64
CA THR A 364 3.16 -12.42 10.97
C THR A 364 2.02 -11.51 11.42
N ASP A 365 1.37 -11.90 12.51
CA ASP A 365 0.53 -11.02 13.29
C ASP A 365 1.32 -9.82 13.83
N SER A 366 0.60 -8.75 14.18
CA SER A 366 1.16 -7.59 14.87
C SER A 366 1.91 -8.01 16.16
N ARG A 367 2.99 -7.27 16.48
CA ARG A 367 3.87 -7.50 17.62
C ARG A 367 4.66 -8.83 17.57
N ARG A 368 4.99 -9.27 16.36
CA ARG A 368 5.96 -10.33 16.11
C ARG A 368 6.83 -9.94 14.92
N LEU A 369 8.10 -10.27 14.98
CA LEU A 369 9.05 -10.09 13.90
C LEU A 369 9.30 -11.43 13.22
N LEU A 370 9.53 -11.41 11.92
CA LEU A 370 9.79 -12.59 11.10
C LEU A 370 11.05 -12.41 10.25
N SER A 371 12.13 -13.03 10.67
CA SER A 371 13.28 -13.20 9.80
C SER A 371 13.10 -14.43 8.91
N GLN A 372 13.31 -14.26 7.61
CA GLN A 372 13.07 -15.31 6.62
C GLN A 372 14.06 -15.26 5.47
N VAL A 373 14.33 -16.41 4.89
CA VAL A 373 14.98 -16.54 3.59
C VAL A 373 14.16 -17.50 2.75
N TYR A 374 13.98 -17.21 1.47
CA TYR A 374 13.15 -18.02 0.60
C TYR A 374 13.65 -18.03 -0.84
N ALA A 375 13.32 -19.10 -1.55
CA ALA A 375 13.40 -19.20 -3.00
C ALA A 375 12.06 -19.70 -3.52
N VAL A 376 11.58 -19.09 -4.60
CA VAL A 376 10.30 -19.43 -5.23
C VAL A 376 10.54 -19.66 -6.71
N ARG A 377 10.01 -20.78 -7.20
CA ARG A 377 9.89 -21.08 -8.63
C ARG A 377 8.41 -21.07 -8.98
N GLU A 378 8.06 -20.29 -9.96
CA GLU A 378 6.69 -20.18 -10.44
C GLU A 378 6.64 -20.16 -11.96
N ASP A 379 5.76 -20.96 -12.53
CA ASP A 379 5.37 -20.89 -13.93
C ASP A 379 3.86 -21.14 -14.07
N GLN A 380 3.33 -21.19 -15.29
CA GLN A 380 1.89 -21.35 -15.54
C GLN A 380 1.28 -22.61 -14.92
N THR A 381 2.07 -23.66 -14.69
CA THR A 381 1.59 -24.99 -14.26
C THR A 381 2.19 -25.44 -12.95
N SER A 382 3.21 -24.79 -12.45
CA SER A 382 3.91 -25.25 -11.24
C SER A 382 4.34 -24.11 -10.34
N TYR A 383 4.32 -24.38 -9.04
CA TYR A 383 4.82 -23.56 -7.96
C TYR A 383 5.69 -24.41 -7.04
N LEU A 384 6.83 -23.88 -6.63
CA LEU A 384 7.70 -24.46 -5.61
C LEU A 384 8.27 -23.34 -4.76
N SER A 385 8.10 -23.41 -3.45
CA SER A 385 8.81 -22.53 -2.51
C SER A 385 9.62 -23.33 -1.52
N ILE A 386 10.79 -22.81 -1.16
CA ILE A 386 11.67 -23.35 -0.12
C ILE A 386 12.02 -22.19 0.78
N SER A 387 11.74 -22.32 2.08
CA SER A 387 11.88 -21.20 3.03
C SER A 387 12.46 -21.66 4.36
N ALA A 388 13.10 -20.72 5.05
CA ALA A 388 13.43 -20.85 6.47
C ALA A 388 12.92 -19.62 7.22
N LEU A 389 12.30 -19.83 8.40
CA LEU A 389 11.60 -18.83 9.17
C LEU A 389 12.07 -18.81 10.62
N ASN A 390 12.32 -17.63 11.16
CA ASN A 390 12.67 -17.42 12.57
C ASN A 390 11.82 -16.29 13.15
N PHE A 391 11.13 -16.55 14.25
CA PHE A 391 10.19 -15.63 14.88
C PHE A 391 10.79 -14.99 16.12
N GLU A 392 10.45 -13.72 16.36
CA GLU A 392 10.74 -13.00 17.60
C GLU A 392 9.44 -12.33 18.10
N GLY A 393 9.04 -12.65 19.31
CA GLY A 393 7.83 -12.10 19.95
C GLY A 393 8.12 -10.75 20.61
N LEU A 394 7.16 -9.82 20.49
CA LEU A 394 7.19 -8.50 21.12
C LEU A 394 5.95 -8.25 21.99
N ARG A 395 5.13 -9.27 22.22
CA ARG A 395 3.96 -9.19 23.09
C ARG A 395 4.37 -9.43 24.54
N LEU A 396 3.65 -8.79 25.47
CA LEU A 396 3.81 -9.12 26.87
C LEU A 396 3.48 -10.60 27.10
N GLY A 397 4.44 -11.36 27.61
CA GLY A 397 4.32 -12.79 27.84
C GLY A 397 4.81 -13.68 26.68
N ASP A 398 5.21 -13.13 25.55
CA ASP A 398 5.91 -13.90 24.52
C ASP A 398 7.28 -14.37 25.07
N ILE A 399 7.58 -15.63 24.86
CA ILE A 399 8.84 -16.25 25.29
C ILE A 399 9.62 -16.64 24.04
N ASN A 400 10.67 -15.89 23.72
CA ASN A 400 11.43 -16.08 22.48
C ASN A 400 12.04 -17.48 22.34
N SER A 401 12.37 -18.16 23.47
CA SER A 401 12.85 -19.55 23.45
C SER A 401 11.74 -20.58 23.15
N ALA A 402 10.46 -20.20 23.26
CA ALA A 402 9.32 -21.02 22.85
C ALA A 402 8.80 -20.70 21.44
N MET A 403 9.33 -19.65 20.81
CA MET A 403 9.02 -19.37 19.40
C MET A 403 9.61 -20.45 18.50
N PRO A 404 8.88 -20.88 17.45
CA PRO A 404 9.37 -21.91 16.54
C PRO A 404 10.48 -21.40 15.63
N PHE A 405 11.43 -22.28 15.32
CA PHE A 405 12.29 -22.15 14.16
C PHE A 405 11.84 -23.16 13.11
N VAL A 406 11.56 -22.68 11.89
CA VAL A 406 11.02 -23.52 10.82
C VAL A 406 12.03 -23.57 9.68
N ALA A 407 12.65 -24.72 9.46
CA ALA A 407 13.62 -24.89 8.37
C ALA A 407 13.88 -26.38 8.05
N PRO A 408 13.62 -26.84 6.81
CA PRO A 408 12.96 -26.10 5.74
C PRO A 408 11.43 -26.09 5.88
N LEU A 409 10.78 -25.13 5.24
CA LEU A 409 9.38 -25.18 4.81
C LEU A 409 9.40 -25.28 3.29
N ILE A 410 8.91 -26.37 2.75
CA ILE A 410 8.84 -26.64 1.31
C ILE A 410 7.37 -26.75 0.95
N GLU A 411 6.92 -26.03 -0.06
CA GLU A 411 5.59 -26.10 -0.62
C GLU A 411 5.67 -26.23 -2.13
N ALA A 412 4.96 -27.20 -2.69
CA ALA A 412 4.96 -27.51 -4.11
C ALA A 412 3.53 -27.70 -4.62
N ARG A 413 3.25 -27.19 -5.79
CA ARG A 413 1.99 -27.40 -6.52
C ARG A 413 2.29 -27.61 -7.99
N TYR A 414 1.63 -28.60 -8.59
CA TYR A 414 1.70 -28.85 -10.01
C TYR A 414 0.31 -29.12 -10.58
N GLU A 415 -0.07 -28.38 -11.62
CA GLU A 415 -1.30 -28.53 -12.38
C GLU A 415 -0.96 -28.72 -13.87
N PRO A 416 -1.07 -29.94 -14.41
CA PRO A 416 -0.87 -30.17 -15.85
C PRO A 416 -1.80 -29.29 -16.69
N SER A 417 -1.29 -28.76 -17.80
CA SER A 417 -2.02 -27.86 -18.69
C SER A 417 -3.18 -28.51 -19.44
N GLY A 418 -3.21 -29.86 -19.52
CA GLY A 418 -4.26 -30.62 -20.21
C GLY A 418 -5.36 -31.11 -19.27
N ALA A 419 -6.59 -31.19 -19.74
CA ALA A 419 -7.68 -31.85 -19.03
C ALA A 419 -7.38 -33.36 -18.90
N ILE A 420 -7.47 -33.90 -17.69
CA ILE A 420 -7.35 -35.33 -17.39
C ILE A 420 -8.73 -35.84 -17.02
N LEU A 421 -9.25 -36.82 -17.79
CA LEU A 421 -10.60 -37.34 -17.64
C LEU A 421 -11.68 -36.23 -17.67
N GLY A 422 -11.47 -35.20 -18.49
CA GLY A 422 -12.40 -34.07 -18.59
C GLY A 422 -12.34 -33.07 -17.42
N GLY A 423 -11.41 -33.21 -16.52
CA GLY A 423 -11.23 -32.34 -15.35
C GLY A 423 -9.79 -31.86 -15.18
N ARG A 424 -9.57 -31.09 -14.14
CA ARG A 424 -8.26 -30.56 -13.73
C ARG A 424 -7.66 -31.46 -12.65
N LEU A 425 -6.40 -31.81 -12.81
CA LEU A 425 -5.62 -32.52 -11.82
C LEU A 425 -4.67 -31.54 -11.12
N ARG A 426 -4.61 -31.62 -9.80
CA ARG A 426 -3.67 -30.87 -8.96
C ARG A 426 -2.88 -31.84 -8.09
N LEU A 427 -1.57 -31.67 -8.09
CA LEU A 427 -0.66 -32.34 -7.16
C LEU A 427 -0.11 -31.28 -6.20
N THR A 428 -0.18 -31.55 -4.90
CA THR A 428 0.33 -30.67 -3.85
C THR A 428 1.30 -31.46 -2.97
N GLY A 429 2.43 -30.86 -2.66
CA GLY A 429 3.42 -31.40 -1.74
C GLY A 429 3.79 -30.37 -0.67
N SER A 430 3.98 -30.80 0.57
CA SER A 430 4.47 -29.97 1.65
C SER A 430 5.44 -30.76 2.52
N ALA A 431 6.57 -30.13 2.89
CA ALA A 431 7.46 -30.67 3.88
C ALA A 431 7.91 -29.56 4.83
N VAL A 432 7.85 -29.81 6.13
CA VAL A 432 8.20 -28.83 7.15
C VAL A 432 8.97 -29.49 8.29
N VAL A 433 10.01 -28.82 8.75
CA VAL A 433 10.73 -29.13 9.98
C VAL A 433 10.57 -27.93 10.92
N LEU A 434 9.96 -28.16 12.06
CA LEU A 434 9.72 -27.19 13.10
C LEU A 434 10.41 -27.64 14.39
N THR A 435 11.21 -26.76 14.98
CA THR A 435 11.89 -26.99 16.24
C THR A 435 11.58 -25.89 17.25
N ARG A 436 11.50 -26.25 18.54
CA ARG A 436 11.28 -25.33 19.66
C ARG A 436 12.18 -25.69 20.83
N ASN A 437 12.84 -24.70 21.40
CA ASN A 437 13.68 -24.94 22.57
C ASN A 437 12.87 -25.19 23.85
N ARG A 438 11.68 -24.54 23.96
CA ARG A 438 10.82 -24.62 25.14
C ARG A 438 9.36 -24.78 24.75
N ASP A 439 8.57 -25.41 25.63
CA ASP A 439 7.12 -25.49 25.46
C ASP A 439 6.47 -24.10 25.65
N PRO A 440 5.56 -23.67 24.80
CA PRO A 440 4.92 -22.35 24.92
C PRO A 440 3.99 -22.22 26.13
N ASN A 441 3.45 -23.34 26.66
CA ASN A 441 2.55 -23.35 27.81
C ASN A 441 3.31 -23.56 29.13
N ASP A 442 4.42 -24.29 29.09
CA ASP A 442 5.30 -24.52 30.25
C ASP A 442 6.78 -24.41 29.83
N PRO A 443 7.38 -23.20 29.94
CA PRO A 443 8.77 -22.96 29.52
C PRO A 443 9.83 -23.71 30.32
N THR A 444 9.45 -24.45 31.36
CA THR A 444 10.37 -25.35 32.09
C THR A 444 10.59 -26.67 31.34
N LEU A 445 9.66 -27.03 30.46
CA LEU A 445 9.72 -28.24 29.64
C LEU A 445 10.39 -27.96 28.26
N PRO A 446 10.98 -29.01 27.65
CA PRO A 446 11.45 -28.91 26.25
C PRO A 446 10.25 -28.77 25.32
N GLY A 447 10.44 -27.99 24.24
CA GLY A 447 9.43 -27.81 23.21
C GLY A 447 9.21 -29.09 22.38
N THR A 448 8.04 -29.17 21.76
CA THR A 448 7.72 -30.24 20.80
C THR A 448 8.31 -29.91 19.43
N ASP A 449 9.19 -30.77 18.94
CA ASP A 449 9.72 -30.71 17.58
C ASP A 449 8.87 -31.58 16.67
N SER A 450 8.59 -31.11 15.46
CA SER A 450 7.84 -31.86 14.46
C SER A 450 8.48 -31.78 13.08
N ARG A 451 8.47 -32.90 12.37
CA ARG A 451 8.81 -33.00 10.95
C ARG A 451 7.63 -33.63 10.23
N ARG A 452 7.14 -32.95 9.21
CA ARG A 452 6.00 -33.44 8.41
C ARG A 452 6.39 -33.49 6.95
N ALA A 453 5.94 -34.56 6.26
CA ALA A 453 5.92 -34.62 4.82
C ALA A 453 4.50 -35.01 4.38
N THR A 454 3.94 -34.26 3.44
CA THR A 454 2.58 -34.42 2.92
C THR A 454 2.62 -34.47 1.41
N GLY A 455 1.93 -35.45 0.81
CA GLY A 455 1.63 -35.50 -0.61
C GLY A 455 0.13 -35.60 -0.85
N GLN A 456 -0.42 -34.81 -1.76
CA GLN A 456 -1.85 -34.76 -2.06
C GLN A 456 -2.08 -34.74 -3.55
N ILE A 457 -3.08 -35.49 -4.00
CA ILE A 457 -3.63 -35.50 -5.35
C ILE A 457 -5.09 -35.09 -5.31
N GLU A 458 -5.49 -34.19 -6.17
CA GLU A 458 -6.86 -33.69 -6.29
C GLU A 458 -7.26 -33.68 -7.76
N TRP A 459 -8.48 -34.13 -8.04
CA TRP A 459 -9.09 -34.03 -9.35
C TRP A 459 -10.47 -33.38 -9.22
N ARG A 460 -10.79 -32.45 -10.14
CA ARG A 460 -12.09 -31.77 -10.20
C ARG A 460 -12.52 -31.64 -11.64
N GLY A 461 -13.72 -32.20 -11.96
CA GLY A 461 -14.39 -32.01 -13.23
C GLY A 461 -15.26 -30.76 -13.26
N ALA A 462 -15.61 -30.26 -14.43
CA ALA A 462 -16.55 -29.15 -14.60
C ALA A 462 -17.46 -29.45 -15.82
N TYR A 463 -18.71 -29.80 -15.57
CA TYR A 463 -19.67 -30.18 -16.56
C TYR A 463 -20.92 -29.30 -16.49
N THR A 464 -21.51 -29.04 -17.66
CA THR A 464 -22.83 -28.39 -17.75
C THR A 464 -23.84 -29.43 -18.27
N VAL A 465 -24.89 -29.69 -17.50
CA VAL A 465 -25.90 -30.69 -17.78
C VAL A 465 -27.25 -30.03 -18.00
N GLY A 466 -27.96 -30.46 -19.07
CA GLY A 466 -29.28 -29.92 -19.37
C GLY A 466 -29.31 -28.39 -19.56
N PRO A 467 -30.33 -27.70 -19.01
CA PRO A 467 -30.54 -26.27 -19.25
C PRO A 467 -29.61 -25.33 -18.46
N GLY A 468 -28.41 -25.79 -17.99
CA GLY A 468 -27.45 -24.95 -17.32
C GLY A 468 -27.08 -25.40 -15.91
N LEU A 469 -27.45 -26.62 -15.50
CA LEU A 469 -26.97 -27.18 -14.23
C LEU A 469 -25.47 -27.45 -14.33
N ARG A 470 -24.69 -26.81 -13.48
CA ARG A 470 -23.26 -27.04 -13.30
C ARG A 470 -23.05 -28.17 -12.33
N LEU A 471 -22.31 -29.18 -12.75
CA LEU A 471 -21.90 -30.32 -11.94
C LEU A 471 -20.37 -30.38 -11.92
N GLU A 472 -19.81 -30.27 -10.73
CA GLU A 472 -18.35 -30.32 -10.51
C GLU A 472 -18.00 -31.47 -9.55
N PRO A 473 -17.91 -32.71 -10.06
CA PRO A 473 -17.44 -33.83 -9.26
C PRO A 473 -15.97 -33.66 -8.94
N PHE A 474 -15.58 -34.08 -7.72
CA PHE A 474 -14.20 -34.04 -7.28
C PHE A 474 -13.81 -35.28 -6.47
N GLY A 475 -12.50 -35.52 -6.44
CA GLY A 475 -11.90 -36.54 -5.60
C GLY A 475 -10.49 -36.12 -5.18
N SER A 476 -10.12 -36.44 -3.96
CA SER A 476 -8.78 -36.20 -3.45
C SER A 476 -8.25 -37.35 -2.63
N GLY A 477 -6.91 -37.52 -2.66
CA GLY A 477 -6.18 -38.43 -1.79
C GLY A 477 -4.96 -37.72 -1.22
N ARG A 478 -4.72 -37.88 0.10
CA ARG A 478 -3.59 -37.27 0.79
C ARG A 478 -2.92 -38.30 1.71
N PHE A 479 -1.61 -38.25 1.77
CA PHE A 479 -0.81 -39.05 2.66
C PHE A 479 0.17 -38.17 3.44
N ASP A 480 0.14 -38.29 4.78
CA ASP A 480 0.98 -37.54 5.70
C ASP A 480 1.87 -38.47 6.49
N VAL A 481 3.12 -38.08 6.71
CA VAL A 481 4.05 -38.71 7.66
C VAL A 481 4.57 -37.66 8.61
N TYR A 482 4.44 -37.92 9.91
CA TYR A 482 4.96 -37.09 11.00
C TYR A 482 6.02 -37.81 11.77
N GLN A 483 7.11 -37.13 12.10
CA GLN A 483 8.05 -37.52 13.12
C GLN A 483 8.04 -36.46 14.22
N ILE A 484 7.67 -36.86 15.43
CA ILE A 484 7.42 -35.96 16.56
C ILE A 484 8.39 -36.31 17.68
N GLN A 485 9.13 -35.32 18.19
CA GLN A 485 9.99 -35.42 19.34
C GLN A 485 9.36 -34.64 20.50
N ASN A 486 9.49 -35.15 21.71
CA ASN A 486 8.86 -34.62 22.92
C ASN A 486 7.34 -34.38 22.73
N PRO A 487 6.56 -35.38 22.27
CA PRO A 487 5.13 -35.20 22.12
C PRO A 487 4.47 -34.99 23.50
N LEU A 488 3.36 -34.23 23.49
CA LEU A 488 2.64 -33.88 24.73
C LEU A 488 2.15 -35.14 25.52
N SER A 489 1.90 -36.25 24.83
CA SER A 489 1.37 -37.50 25.44
C SER A 489 2.45 -38.46 25.90
N SER A 490 3.69 -38.33 25.45
CA SER A 490 4.78 -39.27 25.72
C SER A 490 6.16 -38.63 25.61
N PRO A 491 7.12 -38.94 26.47
CA PRO A 491 8.49 -38.44 26.35
C PRO A 491 9.29 -39.14 25.24
N LYS A 492 8.73 -40.14 24.54
CA LYS A 492 9.43 -40.86 23.48
C LYS A 492 9.04 -40.30 22.11
N ALA A 493 10.03 -40.19 21.22
CA ALA A 493 9.81 -39.83 19.82
C ALA A 493 8.82 -40.80 19.15
N GLN A 494 7.91 -40.27 18.37
CA GLN A 494 6.88 -41.05 17.69
C GLN A 494 6.92 -40.74 16.17
N THR A 495 6.58 -41.79 15.40
CA THR A 495 6.33 -41.63 13.95
C THR A 495 4.87 -42.00 13.70
N VAL A 496 4.12 -41.07 13.11
CA VAL A 496 2.71 -41.23 12.81
C VAL A 496 2.52 -41.06 11.30
N SER A 497 1.77 -42.00 10.70
CA SER A 497 1.35 -41.86 9.29
C SER A 497 -0.17 -41.81 9.19
N ARG A 498 -0.67 -41.04 8.21
CA ARG A 498 -2.11 -40.84 8.01
C ARG A 498 -2.43 -40.81 6.54
N GLY A 499 -3.42 -41.62 6.11
CA GLY A 499 -4.03 -41.58 4.77
C GLY A 499 -5.42 -40.95 4.86
N ILE A 500 -5.71 -40.01 3.98
CA ILE A 500 -6.96 -39.27 3.92
C ILE A 500 -7.46 -39.31 2.49
N GLY A 501 -8.78 -39.50 2.30
CA GLY A 501 -9.42 -39.40 0.99
C GLY A 501 -10.73 -38.62 1.09
N ALA A 502 -11.14 -37.99 0.04
CA ALA A 502 -12.45 -37.38 -0.09
C ALA A 502 -12.99 -37.53 -1.51
N VAL A 503 -14.30 -37.72 -1.60
CA VAL A 503 -15.01 -37.68 -2.88
C VAL A 503 -16.29 -36.88 -2.70
N GLY A 504 -16.69 -36.17 -3.77
CA GLY A 504 -17.88 -35.34 -3.69
C GLY A 504 -18.24 -34.68 -5.02
N ALA A 505 -19.25 -33.85 -4.96
CA ALA A 505 -19.66 -33.02 -6.09
C ALA A 505 -20.30 -31.72 -5.61
N ASP A 506 -20.02 -30.66 -6.36
CA ASP A 506 -20.71 -29.38 -6.29
C ASP A 506 -21.75 -29.30 -7.40
N LEU A 507 -22.93 -28.80 -7.03
CA LEU A 507 -24.02 -28.52 -7.93
C LEU A 507 -24.39 -27.05 -7.82
N SER A 508 -24.50 -26.36 -8.96
CA SER A 508 -25.04 -25.00 -9.00
C SER A 508 -25.91 -24.79 -10.23
N LEU A 509 -26.95 -23.97 -10.09
CA LEU A 509 -27.85 -23.62 -11.19
C LEU A 509 -28.00 -22.10 -11.29
N PRO A 510 -27.12 -21.41 -12.03
CA PRO A 510 -27.21 -19.98 -12.22
C PRO A 510 -28.41 -19.61 -13.12
N LEU A 511 -29.44 -19.07 -12.50
CA LEU A 511 -30.66 -18.55 -13.18
C LEU A 511 -30.46 -17.05 -13.37
N TYR A 512 -30.54 -16.56 -14.58
CA TYR A 512 -30.39 -15.12 -14.82
C TYR A 512 -31.62 -14.52 -15.51
N ARG A 513 -31.89 -13.25 -15.18
CA ARG A 513 -32.89 -12.42 -15.85
C ARG A 513 -32.30 -11.05 -16.11
N ARG A 514 -32.44 -10.58 -17.34
CA ARG A 514 -32.07 -9.21 -17.71
C ARG A 514 -33.33 -8.40 -18.01
N SER A 515 -33.38 -7.16 -17.49
CA SER A 515 -34.46 -6.21 -17.74
C SER A 515 -33.84 -4.81 -17.86
N GLY A 516 -33.76 -4.27 -19.07
CA GLY A 516 -33.02 -3.05 -19.34
C GLY A 516 -31.55 -3.21 -18.97
N ASP A 517 -31.05 -2.29 -18.14
CA ASP A 517 -29.67 -2.30 -17.65
C ASP A 517 -29.48 -3.19 -16.41
N THR A 518 -30.55 -3.74 -15.86
CA THR A 518 -30.48 -4.57 -14.67
C THR A 518 -30.37 -6.05 -15.03
N THR A 519 -29.38 -6.72 -14.45
CA THR A 519 -29.21 -8.17 -14.52
C THR A 519 -29.31 -8.77 -13.12
N VAL A 520 -30.21 -9.71 -12.94
CA VAL A 520 -30.38 -10.48 -11.69
C VAL A 520 -29.91 -11.90 -11.95
N ILE A 521 -29.03 -12.43 -11.08
CA ILE A 521 -28.56 -13.80 -11.10
C ILE A 521 -28.91 -14.43 -9.76
N LEU A 522 -29.64 -15.54 -9.77
CA LEU A 522 -29.94 -16.38 -8.61
C LEU A 522 -29.26 -17.73 -8.81
N GLU A 523 -28.44 -18.14 -7.86
CA GLU A 523 -27.65 -19.36 -7.97
C GLU A 523 -27.82 -20.21 -6.70
N PRO A 524 -28.73 -21.20 -6.70
CA PRO A 524 -28.74 -22.24 -5.68
C PRO A 524 -27.47 -23.09 -5.77
N LEU A 525 -26.92 -23.44 -4.59
CA LEU A 525 -25.66 -24.15 -4.42
C LEU A 525 -25.88 -25.36 -3.51
N VAL A 526 -25.33 -26.49 -3.90
CA VAL A 526 -25.33 -27.73 -3.11
C VAL A 526 -23.97 -28.42 -3.26
N GLU A 527 -23.35 -28.79 -2.15
CA GLU A 527 -22.13 -29.61 -2.11
C GLU A 527 -22.39 -30.86 -1.30
N GLY A 528 -22.08 -32.02 -1.85
CA GLY A 528 -22.03 -33.30 -1.13
C GLY A 528 -20.59 -33.81 -1.04
N VAL A 529 -20.10 -34.11 0.15
CA VAL A 529 -18.74 -34.63 0.40
C VAL A 529 -18.81 -35.87 1.29
N TYR A 530 -18.04 -36.87 0.94
CA TYR A 530 -17.75 -38.01 1.80
C TYR A 530 -16.24 -38.16 1.97
N SER A 531 -15.78 -38.15 3.20
CA SER A 531 -14.39 -38.44 3.58
C SER A 531 -14.42 -39.47 4.72
N PRO A 532 -13.73 -40.61 4.59
CA PRO A 532 -13.58 -41.52 5.72
C PRO A 532 -13.02 -40.79 6.92
N GLN A 533 -13.39 -41.23 8.13
CA GLN A 533 -12.93 -40.61 9.36
C GLN A 533 -11.39 -40.66 9.40
N ALA A 534 -10.75 -39.52 9.32
CA ALA A 534 -9.32 -39.40 9.56
C ALA A 534 -9.08 -39.69 11.06
N ASN A 535 -8.20 -40.63 11.37
CA ASN A 535 -7.86 -40.91 12.76
C ASN A 535 -7.28 -39.63 13.38
N ALA A 536 -8.02 -39.01 14.30
CA ALA A 536 -7.51 -37.95 15.13
C ALA A 536 -6.48 -38.57 16.08
N ASN A 537 -5.21 -38.58 15.72
CA ASN A 537 -4.14 -38.95 16.59
C ASN A 537 -3.79 -37.72 17.44
N PRO A 538 -3.99 -37.81 18.79
CA PRO A 538 -3.72 -36.69 19.70
C PRO A 538 -2.22 -36.32 19.75
N ASP A 539 -1.35 -37.17 19.24
CA ASP A 539 0.10 -36.88 19.20
C ASP A 539 0.51 -36.01 18.03
N ILE A 540 -0.35 -35.85 17.01
CA ILE A 540 -0.10 -34.87 15.90
C ILE A 540 -0.29 -33.48 16.46
N PRO A 541 0.78 -32.65 16.54
CA PRO A 541 0.64 -31.30 17.04
C PRO A 541 -0.06 -30.43 15.98
N ASN A 542 -1.06 -29.65 16.40
CA ASN A 542 -1.70 -28.66 15.53
C ASN A 542 -0.84 -27.39 15.48
N GLN A 543 -0.05 -27.22 14.42
CA GLN A 543 0.86 -26.09 14.22
C GLN A 543 0.40 -25.12 13.14
N ASP A 544 -0.40 -25.57 12.15
CA ASP A 544 -0.82 -24.80 10.99
C ASP A 544 -2.34 -24.75 10.76
N SER A 545 -3.13 -25.36 11.65
CA SER A 545 -4.58 -25.44 11.54
C SER A 545 -5.30 -24.83 12.76
N ALA A 546 -4.63 -23.94 13.52
CA ALA A 546 -5.16 -23.39 14.75
C ALA A 546 -6.17 -22.25 14.53
N ASP A 547 -6.02 -21.47 13.45
CA ASP A 547 -6.87 -20.33 13.13
C ASP A 547 -7.99 -20.76 12.16
N PHE A 548 -9.13 -21.15 12.72
CA PHE A 548 -10.29 -21.60 11.96
C PHE A 548 -11.43 -20.59 12.05
N VAL A 549 -11.77 -19.98 10.95
CA VAL A 549 -12.95 -19.12 10.77
C VAL A 549 -13.90 -19.81 9.81
N PHE A 550 -15.17 -19.97 10.21
CA PHE A 550 -16.21 -20.57 9.36
C PHE A 550 -17.09 -19.46 8.78
N ASP A 551 -16.99 -19.26 7.45
CA ASP A 551 -17.70 -18.22 6.73
C ASP A 551 -18.09 -18.63 5.29
N GLU A 552 -18.53 -17.68 4.48
CA GLU A 552 -18.97 -17.92 3.08
C GLU A 552 -17.83 -18.38 2.16
N THR A 553 -16.57 -18.17 2.53
CA THR A 553 -15.43 -18.52 1.68
C THR A 553 -15.11 -20.01 1.75
N ASN A 554 -15.42 -20.67 2.88
CA ASN A 554 -15.10 -22.08 3.09
C ASN A 554 -16.31 -23.01 3.33
N LEU A 555 -17.55 -22.47 3.31
CA LEU A 555 -18.74 -23.29 3.49
C LEU A 555 -18.86 -24.43 2.47
N PHE A 556 -18.39 -24.21 1.23
CA PHE A 556 -18.39 -25.18 0.12
C PHE A 556 -16.98 -25.72 -0.19
N ASP A 557 -16.08 -25.72 0.80
CA ASP A 557 -14.79 -26.37 0.65
C ASP A 557 -14.85 -27.84 1.07
N PRO A 558 -14.29 -28.77 0.28
CA PRO A 558 -14.20 -30.18 0.62
C PRO A 558 -13.41 -30.45 1.90
N ASN A 559 -12.44 -29.61 2.22
CA ASN A 559 -11.71 -29.58 3.49
C ASN A 559 -11.67 -28.16 4.03
N ARG A 560 -12.35 -27.87 5.12
CA ARG A 560 -12.44 -26.53 5.73
C ARG A 560 -11.35 -26.25 6.75
N ALA A 561 -10.65 -27.29 7.21
CA ALA A 561 -9.52 -27.09 8.10
C ALA A 561 -8.38 -26.42 7.34
N PRO A 562 -7.85 -25.29 7.83
CA PRO A 562 -6.67 -24.68 7.24
C PRO A 562 -5.45 -25.57 7.45
N GLY A 563 -4.42 -25.42 6.61
CA GLY A 563 -3.17 -26.16 6.72
C GLY A 563 -3.30 -27.67 6.48
N PHE A 564 -2.44 -28.43 7.12
CA PHE A 564 -2.33 -29.88 6.93
C PHE A 564 -2.53 -30.69 8.21
N ASP A 565 -2.48 -30.07 9.39
CA ASP A 565 -2.50 -30.83 10.65
C ASP A 565 -3.89 -31.34 10.99
N LEU A 566 -4.93 -30.54 10.74
CA LEU A 566 -6.33 -30.97 10.83
C LEU A 566 -6.90 -31.36 9.46
N TYR A 567 -7.97 -32.12 9.47
CA TYR A 567 -8.74 -32.49 8.29
C TYR A 567 -10.22 -32.67 8.61
N ASP A 568 -11.10 -32.10 7.79
CA ASP A 568 -12.54 -32.16 7.96
C ASP A 568 -13.08 -33.46 7.35
N SER A 569 -13.47 -34.42 8.21
CA SER A 569 -13.90 -35.78 7.83
C SER A 569 -15.40 -36.00 8.03
N GLY A 570 -15.91 -37.14 7.50
CA GLY A 570 -17.30 -37.55 7.57
C GLY A 570 -18.08 -37.27 6.30
N ALA A 571 -19.36 -37.73 6.28
CA ALA A 571 -20.30 -37.36 5.22
C ALA A 571 -20.92 -36.00 5.52
N ARG A 572 -20.93 -35.10 4.53
CA ARG A 572 -21.39 -33.72 4.68
C ARG A 572 -22.23 -33.32 3.48
N LEU A 573 -23.23 -32.46 3.76
CA LEU A 573 -24.07 -31.80 2.75
C LEU A 573 -24.13 -30.31 3.08
N SER A 574 -23.63 -29.47 2.19
CA SER A 574 -23.76 -28.02 2.29
C SER A 574 -24.81 -27.54 1.30
N VAL A 575 -25.69 -26.65 1.76
CA VAL A 575 -26.72 -26.04 0.93
C VAL A 575 -26.67 -24.52 1.09
N GLY A 576 -26.93 -23.82 0.01
CA GLY A 576 -26.93 -22.36 0.04
C GLY A 576 -27.44 -21.73 -1.24
N GLY A 577 -27.36 -20.43 -1.30
CA GLY A 577 -27.73 -19.66 -2.46
C GLY A 577 -27.02 -18.33 -2.54
N ARG A 578 -26.76 -17.91 -3.75
CA ARG A 578 -26.16 -16.61 -4.06
C ARG A 578 -27.13 -15.82 -4.93
N ALA A 579 -27.33 -14.56 -4.60
CA ALA A 579 -28.07 -13.60 -5.42
C ALA A 579 -27.12 -12.48 -5.83
N THR A 580 -27.07 -12.14 -7.11
CA THR A 580 -26.29 -11.01 -7.62
C THR A 580 -27.21 -10.14 -8.47
N VAL A 581 -27.20 -8.85 -8.18
CA VAL A 581 -27.92 -7.84 -8.96
C VAL A 581 -26.89 -6.83 -9.46
N ASN A 582 -26.80 -6.67 -10.76
CA ASN A 582 -25.95 -5.68 -11.42
C ASN A 582 -26.85 -4.67 -12.13
N TRP A 583 -26.53 -3.38 -12.04
CA TRP A 583 -27.26 -2.33 -12.78
C TRP A 583 -26.32 -1.14 -13.07
N GLY A 584 -26.74 -0.29 -14.00
CA GLY A 584 -26.01 0.91 -14.37
C GLY A 584 -24.55 0.64 -14.77
N ASP A 585 -23.68 1.59 -14.44
CA ASP A 585 -22.25 1.54 -14.76
C ASP A 585 -21.43 1.01 -13.57
N GLY A 586 -21.51 -0.32 -13.34
CA GLY A 586 -20.73 -1.04 -12.35
C GLY A 586 -21.35 -1.10 -10.94
N GLN A 587 -22.62 -0.71 -10.77
CA GLN A 587 -23.32 -0.94 -9.50
C GLN A 587 -23.66 -2.42 -9.33
N GLN A 588 -23.46 -2.92 -8.13
CA GLN A 588 -23.69 -4.33 -7.81
C GLN A 588 -24.16 -4.53 -6.37
N VAL A 589 -25.06 -5.49 -6.18
CA VAL A 589 -25.33 -6.13 -4.88
C VAL A 589 -25.15 -7.63 -5.04
N ARG A 590 -24.43 -8.23 -4.10
CA ARG A 590 -24.28 -9.68 -4.00
C ARG A 590 -24.65 -10.10 -2.58
N ALA A 591 -25.53 -11.08 -2.45
CA ALA A 591 -25.90 -11.68 -1.19
C ALA A 591 -25.70 -13.21 -1.24
N PHE A 592 -25.33 -13.78 -0.12
CA PHE A 592 -25.12 -15.21 0.07
C PHE A 592 -25.76 -15.66 1.37
N ILE A 593 -26.32 -16.87 1.38
CA ILE A 593 -26.77 -17.58 2.56
C ILE A 593 -26.49 -19.06 2.40
N GLY A 594 -26.04 -19.72 3.46
CA GLY A 594 -25.81 -21.17 3.42
C GLY A 594 -25.63 -21.80 4.76
N ARG A 595 -25.67 -23.15 4.78
CA ARG A 595 -25.53 -23.99 5.95
C ARG A 595 -24.99 -25.36 5.57
N SER A 596 -24.27 -26.03 6.47
CA SER A 596 -23.75 -27.37 6.27
C SER A 596 -24.35 -28.37 7.29
N PHE A 597 -24.60 -29.59 6.84
CA PHE A 597 -25.06 -30.73 7.62
C PHE A 597 -24.02 -31.84 7.57
N ARG A 598 -23.83 -32.57 8.67
CA ARG A 598 -22.85 -33.67 8.76
C ARG A 598 -23.40 -34.87 9.49
N SER A 599 -22.92 -36.04 9.13
CA SER A 599 -23.37 -37.31 9.73
C SER A 599 -22.92 -37.50 11.18
N THR A 600 -21.72 -37.00 11.49
CA THR A 600 -21.08 -37.13 12.82
C THR A 600 -20.62 -35.76 13.32
N ARG A 601 -20.57 -35.59 14.64
CA ARG A 601 -19.97 -34.37 15.24
C ARG A 601 -18.47 -34.37 15.01
N ASP A 602 -17.91 -33.20 14.78
CA ASP A 602 -16.47 -33.00 14.68
C ASP A 602 -15.92 -32.39 15.97
N GLN A 603 -14.96 -33.06 16.56
CA GLN A 603 -14.32 -32.62 17.80
C GLN A 603 -12.92 -32.03 17.56
N THR A 604 -12.47 -32.00 16.30
CA THR A 604 -11.13 -31.50 15.93
C THR A 604 -11.11 -30.01 15.67
N VAL A 605 -12.26 -29.43 15.28
CA VAL A 605 -12.39 -27.96 15.08
C VAL A 605 -12.71 -27.26 16.41
N PRO A 606 -12.40 -25.98 16.56
CA PRO A 606 -12.69 -25.22 17.78
C PRO A 606 -14.17 -25.28 18.17
N ILE A 607 -14.46 -25.53 19.45
CA ILE A 607 -15.84 -25.72 19.98
C ILE A 607 -16.74 -24.52 19.65
N ARG A 608 -16.20 -23.31 19.64
CA ARG A 608 -16.96 -22.09 19.38
C ARG A 608 -17.16 -21.78 17.89
N SER A 609 -16.53 -22.52 16.98
CA SER A 609 -16.57 -22.24 15.53
C SER A 609 -17.97 -22.26 14.91
N GLY A 610 -18.97 -22.84 15.61
CA GLY A 610 -20.32 -23.04 15.05
C GLY A 610 -20.40 -24.18 14.03
N TYR A 611 -19.35 -25.01 13.96
CA TYR A 611 -19.22 -26.08 13.00
C TYR A 611 -19.09 -27.49 13.64
N THR A 612 -18.99 -27.60 14.94
CA THR A 612 -18.80 -28.87 15.67
C THR A 612 -20.03 -29.77 15.70
N SER A 613 -21.23 -29.24 15.55
CA SER A 613 -22.52 -29.92 15.61
C SER A 613 -22.85 -30.65 14.31
N ARG A 614 -23.89 -31.50 14.32
CA ARG A 614 -24.40 -32.18 13.10
C ARG A 614 -24.95 -31.18 12.07
N SER A 615 -25.43 -30.05 12.51
CA SER A 615 -25.77 -28.92 11.65
C SER A 615 -24.94 -27.72 12.05
N SER A 616 -24.35 -27.04 11.08
CA SER A 616 -23.56 -25.85 11.30
C SER A 616 -24.45 -24.66 11.66
N ASP A 617 -23.83 -23.59 12.06
CA ASP A 617 -24.43 -22.26 12.06
C ASP A 617 -24.85 -21.83 10.65
N TRP A 618 -25.77 -20.85 10.57
CA TRP A 618 -26.09 -20.17 9.33
C TRP A 618 -25.00 -19.17 8.99
N ILE A 619 -24.50 -19.23 7.74
CA ILE A 619 -23.54 -18.28 7.21
C ILE A 619 -24.22 -17.38 6.20
N MET A 620 -24.08 -16.10 6.38
CA MET A 620 -24.65 -15.07 5.51
C MET A 620 -23.57 -14.03 5.18
N ALA A 621 -23.58 -13.56 3.93
CA ALA A 621 -22.69 -12.48 3.50
C ALA A 621 -23.41 -11.58 2.49
N ALA A 622 -23.13 -10.31 2.52
CA ALA A 622 -23.61 -9.35 1.54
C ALA A 622 -22.51 -8.33 1.19
N THR A 623 -22.40 -8.00 -0.09
CA THR A 623 -21.58 -6.89 -0.57
C THR A 623 -22.42 -5.99 -1.47
N ALA A 624 -22.25 -4.69 -1.38
CA ALA A 624 -22.97 -3.74 -2.22
C ALA A 624 -22.03 -2.61 -2.66
N SER A 625 -22.01 -2.33 -3.96
CA SER A 625 -21.37 -1.18 -4.57
C SER A 625 -22.46 -0.31 -5.23
N PRO A 626 -23.24 0.46 -4.44
CA PRO A 626 -24.42 1.21 -4.94
C PRO A 626 -24.04 2.39 -5.82
N MET A 627 -22.80 2.87 -5.71
CA MET A 627 -22.25 3.96 -6.51
C MET A 627 -20.71 3.80 -6.61
N LYS A 628 -20.12 4.44 -7.61
CA LYS A 628 -18.68 4.43 -7.79
C LYS A 628 -17.97 5.03 -6.56
N GLY A 629 -16.99 4.29 -6.02
CA GLY A 629 -16.22 4.71 -4.86
C GLY A 629 -16.85 4.44 -3.50
N LEU A 630 -17.97 3.71 -3.43
CA LEU A 630 -18.57 3.24 -2.18
C LEU A 630 -18.79 1.72 -2.25
N GLU A 631 -18.21 1.01 -1.31
CA GLU A 631 -18.39 -0.44 -1.13
C GLU A 631 -18.85 -0.69 0.31
N LEU A 632 -19.94 -1.41 0.46
CA LEU A 632 -20.49 -1.88 1.72
C LEU A 632 -20.33 -3.38 1.79
N TYR A 633 -20.04 -3.92 2.98
CA TYR A 633 -20.00 -5.37 3.18
C TYR A 633 -20.54 -5.75 4.56
N GLU A 634 -21.10 -6.94 4.60
CA GLU A 634 -21.58 -7.60 5.80
C GLU A 634 -21.27 -9.09 5.73
N ARG A 635 -20.86 -9.68 6.87
CA ARG A 635 -20.72 -11.11 7.10
C ARG A 635 -21.32 -11.46 8.44
N THR A 636 -22.19 -12.44 8.47
CA THR A 636 -22.94 -12.80 9.68
C THR A 636 -22.97 -14.32 9.83
N GLN A 637 -22.68 -14.76 11.04
CA GLN A 637 -22.86 -16.14 11.49
C GLN A 637 -23.88 -16.17 12.61
N LEU A 638 -24.96 -16.96 12.41
CA LEU A 638 -26.04 -17.14 13.38
C LEU A 638 -26.06 -18.59 13.84
N ASP A 639 -26.27 -18.78 15.13
CA ASP A 639 -26.47 -20.11 15.72
C ASP A 639 -27.51 -20.91 14.94
N GLY A 640 -27.20 -22.15 14.61
CA GLY A 640 -27.99 -22.99 13.75
C GLY A 640 -29.40 -23.32 14.27
N ASP A 641 -29.58 -23.32 15.58
CA ASP A 641 -30.83 -23.74 16.24
C ASP A 641 -31.58 -22.56 16.85
N THR A 642 -30.87 -21.60 17.44
CA THR A 642 -31.47 -20.46 18.16
C THR A 642 -31.48 -19.16 17.37
N PHE A 643 -30.76 -19.09 16.23
CA PHE A 643 -30.52 -17.88 15.46
C PHE A 643 -29.83 -16.75 16.26
N ALA A 644 -29.20 -17.10 17.39
CA ALA A 644 -28.41 -16.13 18.15
C ALA A 644 -27.18 -15.70 17.33
N LEU A 645 -26.86 -14.41 17.38
CA LEU A 645 -25.68 -13.87 16.70
C LEU A 645 -24.42 -14.42 17.33
N ARG A 646 -23.57 -15.06 16.54
CA ARG A 646 -22.26 -15.58 16.94
C ARG A 646 -21.10 -14.75 16.43
N ARG A 647 -21.20 -14.30 15.18
CA ARG A 647 -20.22 -13.42 14.58
C ARG A 647 -20.91 -12.45 13.62
N GLN A 648 -20.48 -11.23 13.63
CA GLN A 648 -20.90 -10.22 12.65
C GLN A 648 -19.73 -9.32 12.33
N GLU A 649 -19.50 -9.09 11.06
CA GLU A 649 -18.58 -8.09 10.53
C GLU A 649 -19.35 -7.20 9.57
N VAL A 650 -19.39 -5.91 9.86
CA VAL A 650 -20.04 -4.90 9.01
C VAL A 650 -19.04 -3.80 8.73
N GLY A 651 -18.98 -3.38 7.49
CA GLY A 651 -18.11 -2.26 7.15
C GLY A 651 -18.42 -1.61 5.81
N PHE A 652 -17.68 -0.55 5.56
CA PHE A 652 -17.67 0.11 4.26
C PHE A 652 -16.31 0.69 3.93
N ASN A 653 -16.03 0.79 2.63
CA ASN A 653 -14.93 1.53 2.05
C ASN A 653 -15.51 2.68 1.22
N VAL A 654 -14.93 3.88 1.36
CA VAL A 654 -15.34 5.06 0.60
C VAL A 654 -14.15 5.76 -0.01
N VAL A 655 -14.25 6.07 -1.32
CA VAL A 655 -13.28 6.88 -2.06
C VAL A 655 -14.07 7.79 -3.00
N THR A 656 -14.37 8.99 -2.52
CA THR A 656 -15.11 10.03 -3.25
C THR A 656 -14.34 11.34 -3.27
N GLY A 657 -14.86 12.35 -3.94
CA GLY A 657 -14.23 13.67 -3.96
C GLY A 657 -14.19 14.39 -2.60
N PHE A 658 -15.03 13.99 -1.63
CA PHE A 658 -15.12 14.62 -0.31
C PHE A 658 -14.73 13.72 0.84
N ALA A 659 -14.59 12.39 0.63
CA ALA A 659 -14.22 11.44 1.68
C ALA A 659 -13.41 10.27 1.13
N ARG A 660 -12.40 9.87 1.90
CA ARG A 660 -11.59 8.67 1.66
C ARG A 660 -11.46 7.94 2.99
N GLY A 661 -11.79 6.67 3.05
CA GLY A 661 -11.63 5.93 4.30
C GLY A 661 -12.41 4.63 4.37
N TYR A 662 -12.41 4.07 5.56
CA TYR A 662 -13.15 2.85 5.86
C TYR A 662 -13.74 2.89 7.28
N PHE A 663 -14.73 2.05 7.47
CA PHE A 663 -15.31 1.71 8.76
C PHE A 663 -15.45 0.19 8.85
N ARG A 664 -15.17 -0.38 10.01
CA ARG A 664 -15.37 -1.79 10.31
C ARG A 664 -15.84 -1.98 11.74
N TYR A 665 -16.91 -2.72 11.91
CA TYR A 665 -17.37 -3.26 13.18
C TYR A 665 -17.23 -4.78 13.15
N LEU A 666 -16.66 -5.36 14.20
CA LEU A 666 -16.52 -6.80 14.40
C LEU A 666 -17.11 -7.16 15.75
N HIS A 667 -18.03 -8.11 15.76
CA HIS A 667 -18.53 -8.81 16.91
C HIS A 667 -18.27 -10.30 16.70
N ASP A 668 -17.46 -10.92 17.57
CA ASP A 668 -17.02 -12.29 17.40
C ASP A 668 -17.02 -13.05 18.72
N PHE A 669 -17.96 -14.00 18.86
CA PHE A 669 -18.01 -14.97 19.95
C PHE A 669 -17.42 -16.33 19.56
N THR A 670 -16.94 -16.49 18.34
CA THR A 670 -16.40 -17.75 17.82
C THR A 670 -14.92 -17.92 18.12
N ASP A 671 -14.21 -16.84 18.46
CA ASP A 671 -12.79 -16.84 18.77
C ASP A 671 -12.48 -17.76 19.98
N PRO A 672 -11.55 -18.73 19.82
CA PRO A 672 -11.16 -19.62 20.91
C PRO A 672 -10.57 -18.89 22.13
N SER A 673 -9.93 -17.75 21.93
CA SER A 673 -9.29 -16.94 22.99
C SER A 673 -10.29 -16.11 23.80
N GLY A 674 -11.54 -16.04 23.38
CA GLY A 674 -12.60 -15.27 24.02
C GLY A 674 -13.41 -14.43 23.04
N SER A 675 -14.51 -13.83 23.54
CA SER A 675 -15.30 -12.94 22.69
C SER A 675 -14.53 -11.66 22.40
N ARG A 676 -14.73 -11.12 21.20
CA ARG A 676 -14.17 -9.84 20.75
C ARG A 676 -15.28 -8.96 20.21
N GLU A 677 -15.24 -7.71 20.57
CA GLU A 677 -16.13 -6.69 20.00
C GLU A 677 -15.34 -5.42 19.76
N ASN A 678 -15.09 -5.12 18.49
CA ASN A 678 -14.20 -4.06 18.06
C ASN A 678 -14.88 -3.14 17.04
N LEU A 679 -14.56 -1.86 17.13
CA LEU A 679 -14.90 -0.86 16.13
C LEU A 679 -13.62 -0.19 15.66
N GLU A 680 -13.46 -0.11 14.34
CA GLU A 680 -12.35 0.58 13.71
C GLU A 680 -12.85 1.47 12.58
N ALA A 681 -12.34 2.68 12.52
CA ALA A 681 -12.63 3.63 11.46
C ALA A 681 -11.39 4.46 11.15
N ALA A 682 -11.18 4.73 9.89
CA ALA A 682 -10.11 5.62 9.45
C ALA A 682 -10.55 6.40 8.21
N GLY A 683 -10.13 7.65 8.10
CA GLY A 683 -10.39 8.41 6.88
C GLY A 683 -10.06 9.89 6.96
N ASP A 684 -10.04 10.47 5.76
CA ASP A 684 -9.98 11.89 5.51
C ASP A 684 -11.36 12.36 5.03
N ILE A 685 -11.90 13.38 5.67
CA ILE A 685 -13.18 13.99 5.29
C ILE A 685 -12.93 15.46 4.95
N PHE A 686 -13.19 15.84 3.72
CA PHE A 686 -13.02 17.20 3.24
C PHE A 686 -14.30 18.02 3.44
N VAL A 687 -14.21 19.05 4.26
CA VAL A 687 -15.30 20.01 4.52
C VAL A 687 -15.37 21.05 3.40
N THR A 688 -14.22 21.39 2.84
CA THR A 688 -14.08 22.23 1.64
C THR A 688 -13.19 21.54 0.64
N LYS A 689 -12.91 22.18 -0.50
CA LYS A 689 -11.98 21.62 -1.51
C LYS A 689 -10.57 21.34 -0.98
N HIS A 690 -10.16 22.05 0.07
CA HIS A 690 -8.78 22.02 0.58
C HIS A 690 -8.70 21.71 2.07
N PHE A 691 -9.73 21.97 2.86
CA PHE A 691 -9.73 21.74 4.29
C PHE A 691 -10.56 20.51 4.65
N GLY A 692 -9.99 19.68 5.47
CA GLY A 692 -10.62 18.46 5.96
C GLY A 692 -10.19 18.13 7.37
N VAL A 693 -10.64 16.97 7.81
CA VAL A 693 -10.29 16.33 9.07
C VAL A 693 -9.74 14.93 8.79
N VAL A 694 -8.69 14.57 9.52
CA VAL A 694 -8.16 13.22 9.56
C VAL A 694 -8.69 12.54 10.81
N LEU A 695 -9.28 11.37 10.65
CA LEU A 695 -9.84 10.58 11.73
C LEU A 695 -9.26 9.17 11.71
N TYR A 696 -8.88 8.65 12.86
CA TYR A 696 -8.66 7.25 13.10
C TYR A 696 -9.20 6.89 14.47
N GLY A 697 -9.88 5.77 14.58
CA GLY A 697 -10.39 5.26 15.84
C GLY A 697 -10.40 3.75 15.86
N GLN A 698 -9.81 3.18 16.91
CA GLN A 698 -9.92 1.75 17.23
C GLN A 698 -10.41 1.63 18.67
N ARG A 699 -11.59 1.06 18.83
CA ARG A 699 -12.24 0.89 20.14
C ARG A 699 -12.53 -0.58 20.40
N ASP A 700 -12.05 -1.05 21.52
CA ASP A 700 -12.49 -2.30 22.11
C ASP A 700 -13.82 -2.02 22.86
N LEU A 701 -14.92 -2.48 22.28
CA LEU A 701 -16.27 -2.28 22.84
C LEU A 701 -16.54 -3.21 24.01
N GLN A 702 -15.92 -4.38 24.03
CA GLN A 702 -16.08 -5.36 25.11
C GLN A 702 -15.51 -4.83 26.44
N ASN A 703 -14.34 -4.20 26.38
CA ASN A 703 -13.68 -3.60 27.52
C ASN A 703 -14.02 -2.11 27.71
N GLY A 704 -14.72 -1.52 26.76
CA GLY A 704 -15.17 -0.12 26.79
C GLY A 704 -14.05 0.92 26.61
N VAL A 705 -12.91 0.50 26.03
CA VAL A 705 -11.70 1.34 25.95
C VAL A 705 -11.32 1.68 24.50
N TRP A 706 -10.75 2.86 24.33
CA TRP A 706 -10.14 3.24 23.06
C TRP A 706 -8.71 2.70 23.00
N ALA A 707 -8.45 1.74 22.12
CA ALA A 707 -7.10 1.26 21.87
C ALA A 707 -6.24 2.36 21.22
N ARG A 708 -6.81 3.05 20.23
CA ARG A 708 -6.18 4.18 19.55
C ARG A 708 -7.24 5.16 19.05
N ARG A 709 -6.93 6.43 19.07
CA ARG A 709 -7.73 7.50 18.43
C ARG A 709 -6.83 8.62 17.96
N ASP A 710 -7.03 9.04 16.72
CA ASP A 710 -6.36 10.16 16.09
C ASP A 710 -7.42 11.12 15.59
N ILE A 711 -7.24 12.39 15.83
CA ILE A 711 -8.09 13.47 15.32
C ILE A 711 -7.18 14.57 14.83
N GLY A 712 -7.32 15.00 13.60
CA GLY A 712 -6.46 16.00 13.03
C GLY A 712 -7.16 16.94 12.07
N LEU A 713 -6.52 18.07 11.84
CA LEU A 713 -6.87 19.02 10.78
C LEU A 713 -6.00 18.70 9.57
N LEU A 714 -6.62 18.74 8.41
CA LEU A 714 -6.00 18.50 7.12
C LEU A 714 -6.19 19.71 6.21
N TYR A 715 -5.10 20.18 5.64
CA TYR A 715 -5.11 21.03 4.47
C TYR A 715 -4.43 20.28 3.31
N GLU A 716 -5.09 20.18 2.17
CA GLU A 716 -4.55 19.52 0.98
C GLU A 716 -4.92 20.31 -0.28
N ASP A 717 -3.94 20.61 -1.09
CA ASP A 717 -4.10 21.13 -2.44
C ASP A 717 -3.15 20.44 -3.42
N GLU A 718 -3.00 20.96 -4.62
CA GLU A 718 -2.21 20.38 -5.70
C GLU A 718 -0.70 20.27 -5.41
N CYS A 719 -0.20 21.00 -4.41
CA CYS A 719 1.23 21.09 -4.13
C CYS A 719 1.60 20.95 -2.65
N THR A 720 0.61 20.87 -1.75
CA THR A 720 0.85 20.88 -0.29
C THR A 720 -0.12 19.95 0.41
N ARG A 721 0.39 19.18 1.36
CA ARG A 721 -0.43 18.52 2.37
C ARG A 721 0.14 18.83 3.75
N LEU A 722 -0.68 19.47 4.59
CA LEU A 722 -0.37 19.79 5.99
C LEU A 722 -1.38 19.07 6.88
N GLU A 723 -0.87 18.31 7.80
CA GLU A 723 -1.64 17.62 8.83
C GLU A 723 -1.19 18.06 10.23
N VAL A 724 -2.14 18.35 11.09
CA VAL A 724 -1.90 18.54 12.52
C VAL A 724 -2.79 17.55 13.25
N VAL A 725 -2.21 16.48 13.79
CA VAL A 725 -2.92 15.32 14.32
C VAL A 725 -2.62 15.18 15.81
N TYR A 726 -3.67 15.14 16.63
CA TYR A 726 -3.61 14.63 17.99
C TYR A 726 -3.77 13.11 17.96
N HIS A 727 -2.80 12.42 18.50
CA HIS A 727 -2.74 10.96 18.60
C HIS A 727 -2.83 10.53 20.05
N HIS A 728 -3.71 9.55 20.34
CA HIS A 728 -3.82 8.90 21.64
C HIS A 728 -3.84 7.39 21.46
N GLU A 729 -3.03 6.69 22.23
CA GLU A 729 -2.96 5.24 22.27
C GLU A 729 -2.94 4.72 23.70
N ALA A 730 -3.76 3.72 24.01
CA ALA A 730 -3.90 3.20 25.36
C ALA A 730 -2.72 2.29 25.76
N ALA A 731 -2.48 2.17 27.06
CA ALA A 731 -1.39 1.35 27.63
C ALA A 731 -1.45 -0.13 27.25
N PHE A 732 -2.65 -0.68 27.08
CA PHE A 732 -2.81 -2.09 26.70
C PHE A 732 -2.58 -2.34 25.20
N ALA A 733 -2.68 -1.32 24.36
CA ALA A 733 -2.38 -1.41 22.94
C ALA A 733 -0.88 -1.42 22.68
N ARG A 734 -0.07 -0.83 23.58
CA ARG A 734 1.39 -0.80 23.50
C ARG A 734 2.06 -1.17 24.82
N LEU A 735 3.12 -1.91 24.73
CA LEU A 735 4.12 -1.97 25.80
C LEU A 735 4.74 -0.56 25.94
N GLY A 736 5.05 -0.13 27.14
CA GLY A 736 5.59 1.20 27.38
C GLY A 736 4.56 2.27 27.76
N GLY A 737 3.34 1.87 28.16
CA GLY A 737 2.30 2.75 28.70
C GLY A 737 1.53 3.57 27.65
N PRO A 738 0.51 4.34 28.07
CA PRO A 738 -0.29 5.16 27.17
C PRO A 738 0.56 6.26 26.53
N SER A 739 0.23 6.60 25.30
CA SER A 739 0.89 7.66 24.55
C SER A 739 -0.10 8.72 24.11
N ASN A 740 0.24 9.98 24.37
CA ASN A 740 -0.44 11.13 23.78
C ASN A 740 0.60 11.92 23.01
N SER A 741 0.32 12.29 21.77
CA SER A 741 1.20 13.14 20.99
C SER A 741 0.42 14.08 20.07
N VAL A 742 1.06 15.19 19.73
CA VAL A 742 0.64 16.08 18.64
C VAL A 742 1.73 16.01 17.58
N GLN A 743 1.34 15.63 16.39
CA GLN A 743 2.24 15.49 15.24
C GLN A 743 1.87 16.52 14.19
N VAL A 744 2.88 17.22 13.66
CA VAL A 744 2.74 18.12 12.52
C VAL A 744 3.49 17.49 11.36
N ARG A 745 2.78 17.21 10.26
CA ARG A 745 3.35 16.66 9.04
C ARG A 745 3.13 17.61 7.90
N LEU A 746 4.19 17.97 7.22
CA LEU A 746 4.18 18.83 6.04
C LEU A 746 4.80 18.08 4.87
N THR A 747 4.02 17.91 3.81
CA THR A 747 4.49 17.38 2.53
C THR A 747 4.39 18.49 1.50
N LEU A 748 5.53 18.80 0.87
CA LEU A 748 5.63 19.81 -0.19
C LEU A 748 5.98 19.11 -1.51
N ALA A 749 5.15 19.27 -2.54
CA ALA A 749 5.44 18.73 -3.87
C ALA A 749 6.79 19.27 -4.36
N THR A 750 7.59 18.41 -5.03
CA THR A 750 8.93 18.68 -5.56
C THR A 750 10.07 18.87 -4.56
N LEU A 751 9.79 19.11 -3.27
CA LEU A 751 10.83 19.23 -2.23
C LEU A 751 11.03 17.96 -1.39
N GLY A 752 10.35 16.88 -1.73
CA GLY A 752 10.50 15.58 -1.09
C GLY A 752 9.19 14.84 -0.91
N GLU A 753 8.84 13.99 -1.85
CA GLU A 753 7.93 12.88 -1.63
C GLU A 753 8.70 11.73 -0.96
N GLN A 754 8.99 11.85 0.31
CA GLN A 754 9.39 10.71 1.10
C GLN A 754 8.25 10.34 2.04
N GLY A 755 7.58 9.24 1.65
CA GLY A 755 6.78 8.47 2.58
C GLY A 755 5.58 9.19 3.15
N TYR A 756 4.68 9.67 2.30
CA TYR A 756 3.31 9.81 2.73
C TYR A 756 2.82 8.40 3.14
N ARG A 757 3.09 8.03 4.37
CA ARG A 757 2.35 6.97 5.05
C ARG A 757 1.15 7.65 5.67
N SER A 758 -0.03 7.37 5.15
CA SER A 758 -1.27 7.80 5.78
C SER A 758 -1.23 7.40 7.26
N VAL A 759 -1.91 8.14 8.11
CA VAL A 759 -2.16 7.77 9.51
C VAL A 759 -2.67 6.32 9.63
N ASN A 760 -3.10 5.74 8.55
CA ASN A 760 -3.73 4.44 8.40
C ASN A 760 -2.74 3.28 8.19
N GLY A 761 -1.42 3.51 8.22
CA GLY A 761 -0.43 2.43 8.34
C GLY A 761 -0.54 1.29 7.31
N ARG A 762 -0.95 1.57 6.05
CA ARG A 762 -0.93 0.63 4.92
C ARG A 762 -0.13 1.17 3.76
#